data_fa107fcc66341ae3f0546935288fc2f5
#
_entry.id   fa107fcc66341ae3f0546935288fc2f5
#
_cell.length_a   1.000
_cell.length_b   1.000
_cell.length_c   1.000
_cell.angle_alpha   90.00
_cell.angle_beta   90.00
_cell.angle_gamma   90.00
#
_symmetry.space_group_name_H-M   'P 1'
#
loop_
_entity.id
_entity.type
_entity.pdbx_description
1 polymer ?
#
loop_
_entity_poly.entity_id
_entity_poly.type
_entity_poly.pdbx_seq_one_letter_code
_entity_poly.pdbx_strand_id
1 'polypeptide(L)'
;MVPASEYSVGIPLLEREPEIAAAAHAVDGLFGATPSGGLLVYRGAAGLGKTALLSEVRRMAAGRCTVWSARGGETVTSVPFHVVRQLLQPALTGRQPDGLRELLGDGYDIVGPALGVAPPGERHADPQGVRDGFETLFRSLAEARPPLVLIIDDAHWSDLESLAWLASFARRTGGPPILVVVAYRVEDAIGECAHLLRALGESARLLVTLKALTPEATAKLARASLGEHADEPFCREVWEVTGGNAYETVELLAKARDQALDPVAKSADALSALGAATRGTGLIARLEELGTTTTRFAWAAAILGTDISPELVVSLAGMGPAEAADCAERLRLARILVGTDPLEFVHPLIATAVYRAIPPATRTAFHGRAAWLVTRSGRGAALASRHLLEVHPDNDAELVEQLREAAAEHLAVGAPDAARRCLERALKEPPLPRVRAEVLYELGCATLLSSPATTVDHLRAAIDTRLLDDALRVDAVFRLSQALTHNDQTREAAQVVAAEAARTAPGPAQMRLRAAHFLWEGVQDAEDDGRERARRLTGTAAGLSGRDNTERVLLMLRAFDATARGESAEEIVQIGERALVDGVLAPGTGWTGTSWGFEPPALLALSFAFADQLDRAENLFDEGMRAFEISGWSGGHLAFAHTLVGYAHRRRGRLVDAEAYLRESLRLADRVGDRLPMHWNGICMLVDTLLARGHVEEAREAAERYAFAPPYASSIAIPDARSVRGRLLLALGRTEEAIAELESTGRALTARGRHNSVMAPWACDLARALADVDPDRAAELAAYARDRAERFGTRTAIGVALCTSAALTEGPAAVELLAEAVTHLEASPCTYELAVARVEYGIAARSAPDLGRGRVLAEECGADGLAERARLALEGTRTAGGGAVHRQD
;
A
#
# COMPACT_ATOMS: atom_id res chain seq x y z
N MET A 1 -11.20 30.42 -11.82
CA MET A 1 -11.91 30.73 -10.56
C MET A 1 -13.35 31.00 -10.95
N VAL A 2 -14.19 29.95 -10.98
CA VAL A 2 -15.61 30.06 -11.29
C VAL A 2 -16.31 30.57 -10.04
N PRO A 3 -17.08 31.68 -10.11
CA PRO A 3 -17.81 32.15 -8.95
C PRO A 3 -18.87 31.07 -8.57
N ALA A 4 -18.85 30.67 -7.32
CA ALA A 4 -19.85 29.81 -6.75
C ALA A 4 -21.23 30.39 -7.06
N SER A 5 -22.09 29.57 -7.65
CA SER A 5 -23.43 29.88 -8.12
C SER A 5 -24.19 30.81 -7.19
N GLU A 6 -24.76 31.88 -7.78
CA GLU A 6 -25.73 32.81 -7.17
C GLU A 6 -27.06 32.13 -6.70
N TYR A 7 -27.11 30.79 -6.67
CA TYR A 7 -28.32 30.02 -6.29
C TYR A 7 -28.46 29.72 -4.78
N SER A 8 -27.55 30.20 -3.91
CA SER A 8 -27.62 29.92 -2.46
C SER A 8 -27.75 31.16 -1.59
N VAL A 9 -28.09 32.32 -2.14
CA VAL A 9 -28.28 33.50 -1.30
C VAL A 9 -29.72 33.48 -0.73
N GLY A 10 -29.89 32.96 0.49
CA GLY A 10 -31.05 33.25 1.33
C GLY A 10 -31.93 32.06 1.79
N ILE A 11 -31.71 30.83 1.34
CA ILE A 11 -32.51 29.70 1.87
C ILE A 11 -31.83 29.11 3.10
N PRO A 12 -32.41 29.16 4.31
CA PRO A 12 -31.80 28.60 5.49
C PRO A 12 -31.71 27.07 5.41
N LEU A 13 -30.56 26.52 5.88
CA LEU A 13 -30.39 25.09 6.06
C LEU A 13 -31.17 24.64 7.31
N LEU A 14 -32.44 24.23 7.08
CA LEU A 14 -33.32 23.80 8.16
C LEU A 14 -32.99 22.38 8.60
N GLU A 15 -33.08 22.14 9.92
CA GLU A 15 -32.83 20.81 10.53
C GLU A 15 -31.41 20.27 10.18
N ARG A 16 -30.44 21.17 10.11
CA ARG A 16 -29.02 20.80 9.85
C ARG A 16 -28.07 21.36 10.93
N GLU A 17 -28.63 21.78 12.04
CA GLU A 17 -27.84 22.37 13.16
C GLU A 17 -26.78 21.36 13.68
N PRO A 18 -27.07 20.05 13.89
CA PRO A 18 -26.08 19.08 14.31
C PRO A 18 -24.98 18.87 13.27
N GLU A 19 -25.35 18.80 11.99
CA GLU A 19 -24.41 18.62 10.88
C GLU A 19 -23.49 19.83 10.69
N ILE A 20 -24.04 21.03 10.86
CA ILE A 20 -23.31 22.30 10.84
C ILE A 20 -22.37 22.40 12.05
N ALA A 21 -22.84 22.01 13.23
CA ALA A 21 -22.00 21.98 14.44
C ALA A 21 -20.84 20.98 14.32
N ALA A 22 -21.07 19.80 13.71
CA ALA A 22 -20.03 18.84 13.41
C ALA A 22 -18.97 19.42 12.47
N ALA A 23 -19.39 20.16 11.43
CA ALA A 23 -18.50 20.86 10.52
C ALA A 23 -17.68 21.94 11.24
N ALA A 24 -18.34 22.77 12.04
CA ALA A 24 -17.69 23.81 12.82
C ALA A 24 -16.62 23.23 13.77
N HIS A 25 -16.97 22.18 14.50
CA HIS A 25 -16.05 21.48 15.38
C HIS A 25 -14.84 20.91 14.61
N ALA A 26 -15.05 20.33 13.43
CA ALA A 26 -13.96 19.81 12.60
C ALA A 26 -13.03 20.92 12.09
N VAL A 27 -13.58 22.05 11.63
CA VAL A 27 -12.78 23.20 11.18
C VAL A 27 -12.04 23.86 12.34
N ASP A 28 -12.67 24.04 13.50
CA ASP A 28 -12.04 24.64 14.69
C ASP A 28 -10.95 23.73 15.26
N GLY A 29 -11.07 22.40 15.12
CA GLY A 29 -10.04 21.44 15.49
C GLY A 29 -8.70 21.65 14.78
N LEU A 30 -8.68 22.29 13.61
CA LEU A 30 -7.45 22.65 12.89
C LEU A 30 -6.63 23.74 13.62
N PHE A 31 -7.22 24.48 14.57
CA PHE A 31 -6.63 25.64 15.23
C PHE A 31 -6.51 25.46 16.76
N GLY A 32 -6.80 24.27 17.29
CA GLY A 32 -6.72 23.96 18.72
C GLY A 32 -5.30 23.99 19.28
N ALA A 33 -5.16 23.84 20.60
CA ALA A 33 -3.86 23.75 21.27
C ALA A 33 -2.99 22.59 20.73
N THR A 34 -3.64 21.50 20.33
CA THR A 34 -3.07 20.39 19.56
C THR A 34 -3.83 20.32 18.24
N PRO A 35 -3.37 21.02 17.18
CA PRO A 35 -4.07 21.04 15.90
C PRO A 35 -4.28 19.62 15.39
N SER A 36 -5.52 19.27 15.06
CA SER A 36 -5.86 17.94 14.59
C SER A 36 -6.70 18.02 13.32
N GLY A 37 -6.25 17.35 12.27
CA GLY A 37 -7.04 17.08 11.09
C GLY A 37 -8.01 15.92 11.28
N GLY A 38 -8.57 15.42 10.19
CA GLY A 38 -9.42 14.24 10.20
C GLY A 38 -10.32 14.14 9.00
N LEU A 39 -11.20 13.14 9.04
CA LEU A 39 -12.18 12.87 7.99
C LEU A 39 -13.59 13.12 8.52
N LEU A 40 -14.34 14.01 7.84
CA LEU A 40 -15.76 14.25 8.01
C LEU A 40 -16.51 13.69 6.79
N VAL A 41 -17.48 12.84 7.01
CA VAL A 41 -18.23 12.21 5.93
C VAL A 41 -19.72 12.54 6.05
N TYR A 42 -20.28 13.11 4.98
CA TYR A 42 -21.72 13.30 4.78
C TYR A 42 -22.29 12.24 3.82
N ARG A 43 -23.14 11.36 4.29
CA ARG A 43 -23.82 10.37 3.44
C ARG A 43 -25.34 10.53 3.47
N GLY A 44 -26.00 10.19 2.38
CA GLY A 44 -27.47 10.20 2.27
C GLY A 44 -27.94 10.23 0.82
N ALA A 45 -29.24 10.05 0.61
CA ALA A 45 -29.86 10.00 -0.70
C ALA A 45 -29.66 11.30 -1.52
N ALA A 46 -30.00 11.26 -2.79
CA ALA A 46 -29.97 12.43 -3.67
C ALA A 46 -30.85 13.55 -3.10
N GLY A 47 -30.45 14.82 -3.28
CA GLY A 47 -31.33 15.97 -2.95
C GLY A 47 -31.43 16.32 -1.46
N LEU A 48 -30.78 15.61 -0.52
CA LEU A 48 -30.87 15.88 0.92
C LEU A 48 -30.03 17.05 1.44
N GLY A 49 -29.32 17.77 0.55
CA GLY A 49 -28.56 18.98 0.91
C GLY A 49 -27.09 18.75 1.22
N LYS A 50 -26.46 17.61 0.81
CA LYS A 50 -25.01 17.35 1.01
C LYS A 50 -24.12 18.48 0.46
N THR A 51 -24.32 18.88 -0.79
CA THR A 51 -23.56 19.99 -1.43
C THR A 51 -23.74 21.31 -0.71
N ALA A 52 -24.91 21.58 -0.14
CA ALA A 52 -25.16 22.78 0.64
C ALA A 52 -24.36 22.77 1.96
N LEU A 53 -24.25 21.63 2.64
CA LEU A 53 -23.39 21.47 3.79
C LEU A 53 -21.90 21.62 3.44
N LEU A 54 -21.46 21.10 2.28
CA LEU A 54 -20.09 21.34 1.81
C LEU A 54 -19.81 22.81 1.54
N SER A 55 -20.81 23.56 1.04
CA SER A 55 -20.73 25.01 0.85
C SER A 55 -20.63 25.74 2.19
N GLU A 56 -21.30 25.25 3.20
CA GLU A 56 -21.22 25.79 4.56
C GLU A 56 -19.83 25.52 5.19
N VAL A 57 -19.27 24.32 5.03
CA VAL A 57 -17.86 24.05 5.40
C VAL A 57 -16.90 25.01 4.72
N ARG A 58 -17.07 25.26 3.41
CA ARG A 58 -16.25 26.21 2.65
C ARG A 58 -16.38 27.63 3.22
N ARG A 59 -17.59 28.06 3.59
CA ARG A 59 -17.85 29.37 4.20
C ARG A 59 -17.15 29.49 5.57
N MET A 60 -17.21 28.44 6.42
CA MET A 60 -16.56 28.43 7.72
C MET A 60 -15.03 28.45 7.62
N ALA A 61 -14.47 27.80 6.59
CA ALA A 61 -13.03 27.72 6.35
C ALA A 61 -12.48 28.99 5.63
N ALA A 62 -13.37 29.80 5.01
CA ALA A 62 -12.96 30.97 4.22
C ALA A 62 -12.16 31.99 5.06
N GLY A 63 -11.04 32.44 4.51
CA GLY A 63 -10.14 33.39 5.17
C GLY A 63 -9.29 32.81 6.31
N ARG A 64 -9.57 31.58 6.76
CA ARG A 64 -8.84 30.88 7.85
C ARG A 64 -7.99 29.72 7.30
N CYS A 65 -8.48 29.04 6.28
CA CYS A 65 -7.88 27.82 5.71
C CYS A 65 -7.64 27.98 4.21
N THR A 66 -6.71 27.19 3.68
CA THR A 66 -6.63 26.94 2.22
C THR A 66 -7.67 25.84 1.90
N VAL A 67 -8.64 26.16 1.00
CA VAL A 67 -9.71 25.21 0.64
C VAL A 67 -9.54 24.76 -0.80
N TRP A 68 -9.38 23.45 -1.01
CA TRP A 68 -9.39 22.83 -2.32
C TRP A 68 -10.58 21.89 -2.46
N SER A 69 -11.14 21.85 -3.66
CA SER A 69 -12.36 21.10 -3.89
C SER A 69 -12.24 20.24 -5.15
N ALA A 70 -12.82 19.07 -5.07
CA ALA A 70 -13.01 18.18 -6.20
C ALA A 70 -14.43 17.63 -6.21
N ARG A 71 -14.87 17.12 -7.35
CA ARG A 71 -16.16 16.49 -7.51
C ARG A 71 -16.06 15.25 -8.38
N GLY A 72 -16.68 14.16 -7.93
CA GLY A 72 -16.91 12.98 -8.74
C GLY A 72 -17.89 13.24 -9.89
N GLY A 73 -17.69 12.55 -11.00
CA GLY A 73 -18.57 12.68 -12.18
C GLY A 73 -18.83 11.32 -12.84
N GLU A 74 -20.10 11.04 -13.17
CA GLU A 74 -20.49 9.75 -13.76
C GLU A 74 -19.70 9.40 -15.03
N THR A 75 -19.36 10.42 -15.83
CA THR A 75 -18.66 10.25 -17.12
C THR A 75 -17.12 10.16 -17.00
N VAL A 76 -16.56 10.33 -15.81
CA VAL A 76 -15.12 10.36 -15.57
C VAL A 76 -14.64 9.34 -14.53
N THR A 77 -15.50 8.46 -14.09
CA THR A 77 -15.17 7.37 -13.14
C THR A 77 -14.07 6.44 -13.64
N SER A 78 -13.85 6.39 -14.94
CA SER A 78 -12.81 5.59 -15.58
C SER A 78 -11.50 6.36 -15.82
N VAL A 79 -11.42 7.65 -15.45
CA VAL A 79 -10.21 8.46 -15.62
C VAL A 79 -9.38 8.40 -14.34
N PRO A 80 -8.23 7.68 -14.31
CA PRO A 80 -7.43 7.50 -13.10
C PRO A 80 -6.98 8.83 -12.50
N PHE A 81 -7.01 8.91 -11.17
CA PHE A 81 -6.57 10.08 -10.40
C PHE A 81 -7.30 11.39 -10.73
N HIS A 82 -8.50 11.31 -11.32
CA HIS A 82 -9.24 12.51 -11.72
C HIS A 82 -9.56 13.43 -10.53
N VAL A 83 -10.04 12.86 -9.42
CA VAL A 83 -10.36 13.62 -8.21
C VAL A 83 -9.10 14.20 -7.56
N VAL A 84 -8.00 13.44 -7.51
CA VAL A 84 -6.70 13.93 -6.99
C VAL A 84 -6.19 15.08 -7.83
N ARG A 85 -6.27 14.98 -9.17
CA ARG A 85 -5.86 16.07 -10.08
C ARG A 85 -6.67 17.34 -9.87
N GLN A 86 -7.99 17.24 -9.71
CA GLN A 86 -8.84 18.39 -9.38
C GLN A 86 -8.41 19.06 -8.07
N LEU A 87 -8.16 18.26 -7.02
CA LEU A 87 -7.70 18.81 -5.73
C LEU A 87 -6.38 19.56 -5.86
N LEU A 88 -5.43 19.04 -6.63
CA LEU A 88 -4.10 19.63 -6.81
C LEU A 88 -4.05 20.73 -7.87
N GLN A 89 -5.06 20.85 -8.72
CA GLN A 89 -5.09 21.86 -9.80
C GLN A 89 -4.71 23.28 -9.35
N PRO A 90 -5.21 23.81 -8.20
CA PRO A 90 -4.83 25.15 -7.73
C PRO A 90 -3.35 25.30 -7.39
N ALA A 91 -2.67 24.20 -7.04
CA ALA A 91 -1.24 24.21 -6.76
C ALA A 91 -0.38 24.05 -8.01
N LEU A 92 -0.90 23.42 -9.06
CA LEU A 92 -0.20 23.10 -10.30
C LEU A 92 -0.38 24.18 -11.38
N THR A 93 -1.55 24.83 -11.43
CA THR A 93 -1.89 25.79 -12.48
C THR A 93 -0.92 26.98 -12.53
N GLY A 94 -0.46 27.32 -13.75
CA GLY A 94 0.41 28.46 -14.02
C GLY A 94 1.88 28.25 -13.69
N ARG A 95 2.29 27.06 -13.23
CA ARG A 95 3.70 26.73 -12.99
C ARG A 95 4.38 26.26 -14.27
N GLN A 96 5.61 26.72 -14.45
CA GLN A 96 6.51 26.21 -15.49
C GLN A 96 7.09 24.85 -15.08
N PRO A 97 7.63 24.02 -16.00
CA PRO A 97 8.19 22.71 -15.70
C PRO A 97 9.20 22.69 -14.54
N ASP A 98 10.08 23.68 -14.45
CA ASP A 98 11.05 23.79 -13.36
C ASP A 98 10.37 24.04 -12.01
N GLY A 99 9.33 24.91 -11.98
CA GLY A 99 8.54 25.13 -10.77
C GLY A 99 7.66 23.93 -10.38
N LEU A 100 7.32 23.04 -11.31
CA LEU A 100 6.67 21.77 -11.01
C LEU A 100 7.67 20.77 -10.42
N ARG A 101 8.90 20.71 -10.95
CA ARG A 101 9.97 19.89 -10.37
C ARG A 101 10.32 20.33 -8.95
N GLU A 102 10.43 21.64 -8.71
CA GLU A 102 10.66 22.17 -7.37
C GLU A 102 9.51 21.82 -6.39
N LEU A 103 8.25 21.93 -6.84
CA LEU A 103 7.07 21.61 -6.02
C LEU A 103 6.98 20.11 -5.66
N LEU A 104 7.26 19.25 -6.64
CA LEU A 104 7.13 17.80 -6.48
C LEU A 104 8.39 17.16 -5.92
N GLY A 105 9.55 17.85 -5.99
CA GLY A 105 10.82 17.34 -5.49
C GLY A 105 11.15 15.97 -6.05
N ASP A 106 11.61 15.07 -5.18
CA ASP A 106 11.93 13.68 -5.52
C ASP A 106 10.73 12.86 -6.01
N GLY A 107 9.50 13.31 -5.69
CA GLY A 107 8.25 12.71 -6.19
C GLY A 107 7.91 13.05 -7.64
N TYR A 108 8.67 13.93 -8.32
CA TYR A 108 8.35 14.37 -9.68
C TYR A 108 8.19 13.22 -10.67
N ASP A 109 9.11 12.26 -10.65
CA ASP A 109 9.09 11.12 -11.57
C ASP A 109 8.10 10.03 -11.13
N ILE A 110 7.63 10.05 -9.88
CA ILE A 110 6.66 9.09 -9.32
C ILE A 110 5.22 9.55 -9.55
N VAL A 111 4.88 10.78 -9.11
CA VAL A 111 3.50 11.29 -9.18
C VAL A 111 3.23 12.21 -10.37
N GLY A 112 4.26 12.76 -10.97
CA GLY A 112 4.14 13.65 -12.13
C GLY A 112 3.41 13.03 -13.31
N PRO A 113 3.70 11.78 -13.70
CA PRO A 113 2.95 11.07 -14.75
C PRO A 113 1.48 10.88 -14.40
N ALA A 114 1.14 10.51 -13.18
CA ALA A 114 -0.24 10.37 -12.70
C ALA A 114 -1.00 11.71 -12.68
N LEU A 115 -0.30 12.82 -12.47
CA LEU A 115 -0.84 14.18 -12.56
C LEU A 115 -0.90 14.72 -13.99
N GLY A 116 -0.25 14.06 -14.95
CA GLY A 116 -0.15 14.54 -16.33
C GLY A 116 0.82 15.72 -16.52
N VAL A 117 1.74 15.95 -15.58
CA VAL A 117 2.74 17.04 -15.62
C VAL A 117 4.15 16.56 -16.00
N ALA A 118 4.34 15.24 -16.07
CA ALA A 118 5.56 14.60 -16.53
C ALA A 118 5.22 13.43 -17.45
N PRO A 119 6.11 13.04 -18.38
CA PRO A 119 5.93 11.82 -19.17
C PRO A 119 6.04 10.59 -18.27
N PRO A 120 5.36 9.49 -18.59
CA PRO A 120 5.54 8.22 -17.88
C PRO A 120 6.97 7.71 -18.08
N GLY A 121 7.52 7.05 -17.06
CA GLY A 121 8.81 6.36 -17.14
C GLY A 121 8.74 5.12 -18.01
N GLU A 122 9.91 4.53 -18.29
CA GLU A 122 10.00 3.26 -19.06
C GLU A 122 9.45 2.04 -18.30
N ARG A 123 9.22 2.16 -17.01
CA ARG A 123 8.75 1.09 -16.12
C ARG A 123 7.36 1.40 -15.59
N HIS A 124 6.63 0.35 -15.26
CA HIS A 124 5.34 0.49 -14.57
C HIS A 124 5.57 1.15 -13.21
N ALA A 125 4.78 2.17 -12.91
CA ALA A 125 4.81 2.83 -11.61
C ALA A 125 4.19 1.92 -10.54
N ASP A 126 4.79 1.89 -9.35
CA ASP A 126 4.18 1.21 -8.19
C ASP A 126 2.92 1.98 -7.74
N PRO A 127 1.73 1.36 -7.75
CA PRO A 127 0.50 2.04 -7.37
C PRO A 127 0.51 2.58 -5.93
N GLN A 128 1.20 1.88 -5.01
CA GLN A 128 1.33 2.34 -3.63
C GLN A 128 2.29 3.52 -3.54
N GLY A 129 3.39 3.49 -4.30
CA GLY A 129 4.34 4.60 -4.38
C GLY A 129 3.70 5.88 -4.91
N VAL A 130 2.83 5.78 -5.91
CA VAL A 130 2.05 6.92 -6.41
C VAL A 130 1.13 7.49 -5.32
N ARG A 131 0.41 6.62 -4.57
CA ARG A 131 -0.44 7.06 -3.45
C ARG A 131 0.36 7.74 -2.33
N ASP A 132 1.51 7.20 -1.98
CA ASP A 132 2.39 7.76 -0.96
C ASP A 132 3.02 9.08 -1.40
N GLY A 133 3.37 9.17 -2.68
CA GLY A 133 3.85 10.42 -3.27
C GLY A 133 2.79 11.53 -3.21
N PHE A 134 1.53 11.23 -3.50
CA PHE A 134 0.44 12.20 -3.32
C PHE A 134 0.30 12.61 -1.85
N GLU A 135 0.38 11.67 -0.91
CA GLU A 135 0.30 12.01 0.51
C GLU A 135 1.43 12.95 0.93
N THR A 136 2.66 12.63 0.56
CA THR A 136 3.83 13.46 0.83
C THR A 136 3.63 14.87 0.26
N LEU A 137 3.12 14.98 -0.97
CA LEU A 137 2.81 16.25 -1.61
C LEU A 137 1.75 17.05 -0.83
N PHE A 138 0.63 16.43 -0.45
CA PHE A 138 -0.42 17.12 0.33
C PHE A 138 0.09 17.56 1.70
N ARG A 139 0.93 16.77 2.37
CA ARG A 139 1.55 17.13 3.65
C ARG A 139 2.49 18.32 3.51
N SER A 140 3.40 18.29 2.55
CA SER A 140 4.32 19.39 2.26
C SER A 140 3.58 20.69 1.92
N LEU A 141 2.50 20.60 1.14
CA LEU A 141 1.66 21.74 0.81
C LEU A 141 0.89 22.29 2.03
N ALA A 142 0.50 21.43 2.97
CA ALA A 142 -0.17 21.85 4.20
C ALA A 142 0.81 22.47 5.20
N GLU A 143 2.07 22.06 5.24
CA GLU A 143 3.13 22.68 6.06
C GLU A 143 3.50 24.09 5.58
N ALA A 144 3.51 24.29 4.26
CA ALA A 144 3.87 25.56 3.64
C ALA A 144 2.75 26.62 3.66
N ARG A 145 1.55 26.31 4.13
CA ARG A 145 0.33 27.14 4.00
C ARG A 145 -0.51 27.13 5.28
N PRO A 146 -1.54 28.01 5.43
CA PRO A 146 -2.58 27.82 6.45
C PRO A 146 -3.19 26.42 6.37
N PRO A 147 -3.83 25.92 7.46
CA PRO A 147 -4.46 24.60 7.49
C PRO A 147 -5.25 24.30 6.22
N LEU A 148 -5.12 23.08 5.73
CA LEU A 148 -5.69 22.65 4.45
C LEU A 148 -7.03 21.94 4.67
N VAL A 149 -8.05 22.35 3.90
CA VAL A 149 -9.37 21.70 3.85
C VAL A 149 -9.59 21.15 2.44
N LEU A 150 -9.76 19.83 2.33
CA LEU A 150 -10.05 19.13 1.08
C LEU A 150 -11.53 18.77 1.05
N ILE A 151 -12.27 19.24 0.05
CA ILE A 151 -13.71 18.98 -0.09
C ILE A 151 -13.94 18.13 -1.32
N ILE A 152 -14.54 16.94 -1.15
CA ILE A 152 -14.89 16.03 -2.23
C ILE A 152 -16.41 15.84 -2.26
N ASP A 153 -17.07 16.34 -3.30
CA ASP A 153 -18.49 16.13 -3.54
C ASP A 153 -18.73 14.95 -4.49
N ASP A 154 -19.89 14.32 -4.37
CA ASP A 154 -20.32 13.17 -5.19
C ASP A 154 -19.25 12.06 -5.29
N ALA A 155 -18.57 11.72 -4.18
CA ALA A 155 -17.46 10.79 -4.14
C ALA A 155 -17.82 9.37 -4.65
N HIS A 156 -19.11 8.99 -4.72
CA HIS A 156 -19.57 7.75 -5.36
C HIS A 156 -19.37 7.72 -6.89
N TRP A 157 -19.08 8.86 -7.51
CA TRP A 157 -18.66 9.01 -8.90
C TRP A 157 -17.15 9.31 -9.05
N SER A 158 -16.35 9.04 -8.05
CA SER A 158 -14.89 9.16 -8.13
C SER A 158 -14.30 7.94 -8.83
N ASP A 159 -13.12 8.14 -9.44
CA ASP A 159 -12.31 7.05 -9.95
C ASP A 159 -11.74 6.20 -8.79
N LEU A 160 -11.51 4.91 -9.05
CA LEU A 160 -11.09 3.95 -8.02
C LEU A 160 -9.71 4.28 -7.46
N GLU A 161 -8.81 4.76 -8.28
CA GLU A 161 -7.45 5.13 -7.87
C GLU A 161 -7.46 6.29 -6.87
N SER A 162 -8.27 7.33 -7.14
CA SER A 162 -8.47 8.45 -6.20
C SER A 162 -9.15 8.00 -4.90
N LEU A 163 -10.15 7.12 -4.97
CA LEU A 163 -10.79 6.56 -3.77
C LEU A 163 -9.85 5.70 -2.94
N ALA A 164 -9.03 4.87 -3.59
CA ALA A 164 -8.03 4.05 -2.91
C ALA A 164 -6.98 4.92 -2.21
N TRP A 165 -6.52 5.98 -2.87
CA TRP A 165 -5.66 6.98 -2.24
C TRP A 165 -6.34 7.64 -1.04
N LEU A 166 -7.58 8.11 -1.20
CA LEU A 166 -8.32 8.80 -0.15
C LEU A 166 -8.56 7.91 1.07
N ALA A 167 -8.91 6.64 0.86
CA ALA A 167 -9.09 5.65 1.91
C ALA A 167 -7.78 5.35 2.67
N SER A 168 -6.64 5.35 1.97
CA SER A 168 -5.32 5.23 2.58
C SER A 168 -4.96 6.48 3.38
N PHE A 169 -5.13 7.65 2.77
CA PHE A 169 -4.81 8.96 3.36
C PHE A 169 -5.59 9.24 4.65
N ALA A 170 -6.89 8.90 4.66
CA ALA A 170 -7.77 9.15 5.80
C ALA A 170 -7.45 8.31 7.05
N ARG A 171 -6.82 7.15 6.89
CA ARG A 171 -6.43 6.26 8.00
C ARG A 171 -5.15 6.68 8.72
N ARG A 172 -4.41 7.64 8.20
CA ARG A 172 -3.11 8.04 8.76
C ARG A 172 -3.28 9.08 9.84
N THR A 173 -2.77 8.78 11.03
CA THR A 173 -2.69 9.70 12.17
C THR A 173 -1.29 10.31 12.23
N GLY A 174 -1.24 11.63 12.45
CA GLY A 174 0.01 12.40 12.58
C GLY A 174 0.34 13.22 11.32
N GLY A 175 1.09 14.30 11.49
CA GLY A 175 1.46 15.29 10.47
C GLY A 175 0.65 16.58 10.54
N PRO A 176 0.77 17.48 9.55
CA PRO A 176 0.08 18.75 9.52
C PRO A 176 -1.44 18.58 9.55
N PRO A 177 -2.18 19.51 10.16
CA PRO A 177 -3.63 19.39 10.28
C PRO A 177 -4.32 19.58 8.92
N ILE A 178 -4.80 18.48 8.35
CA ILE A 178 -5.59 18.45 7.10
C ILE A 178 -6.99 17.93 7.44
N LEU A 179 -8.01 18.70 7.09
CA LEU A 179 -9.41 18.27 7.17
C LEU A 179 -9.88 17.80 5.80
N VAL A 180 -10.32 16.57 5.72
CA VAL A 180 -10.95 16.00 4.53
C VAL A 180 -12.45 15.92 4.76
N VAL A 181 -13.24 16.48 3.84
CA VAL A 181 -14.71 16.46 3.91
C VAL A 181 -15.24 15.79 2.65
N VAL A 182 -15.95 14.69 2.82
CA VAL A 182 -16.46 13.86 1.71
C VAL A 182 -17.96 13.77 1.75
N ALA A 183 -18.62 13.93 0.60
CA ALA A 183 -20.03 13.69 0.46
C ALA A 183 -20.32 12.61 -0.60
N TYR A 184 -21.17 11.64 -0.28
CA TYR A 184 -21.55 10.59 -1.23
C TYR A 184 -22.98 10.08 -1.02
N ARG A 185 -23.51 9.36 -2.03
CA ARG A 185 -24.79 8.66 -1.98
C ARG A 185 -24.54 7.17 -1.81
N VAL A 186 -25.24 6.55 -0.87
CA VAL A 186 -25.08 5.12 -0.57
C VAL A 186 -25.68 4.27 -1.68
N GLU A 187 -26.82 4.68 -2.22
CA GLU A 187 -27.58 3.94 -3.22
C GLU A 187 -26.87 3.87 -4.58
N ASP A 188 -26.08 4.89 -4.91
CA ASP A 188 -25.37 4.99 -6.18
C ASP A 188 -23.98 4.34 -6.13
N ALA A 189 -23.50 3.94 -4.95
CA ALA A 189 -22.21 3.29 -4.76
C ALA A 189 -22.32 1.78 -5.07
N ILE A 190 -21.60 1.30 -6.08
CA ILE A 190 -21.69 -0.10 -6.55
C ILE A 190 -20.29 -0.73 -6.59
N GLY A 191 -20.22 -2.05 -6.34
CA GLY A 191 -18.99 -2.83 -6.51
C GLY A 191 -17.82 -2.36 -5.63
N GLU A 192 -16.63 -2.23 -6.21
CA GLU A 192 -15.40 -1.83 -5.52
C GLU A 192 -15.50 -0.41 -4.92
N CYS A 193 -16.18 0.51 -5.61
CA CYS A 193 -16.44 1.86 -5.10
C CYS A 193 -17.19 1.81 -3.76
N ALA A 194 -18.21 0.95 -3.63
CA ALA A 194 -18.97 0.80 -2.40
C ALA A 194 -18.09 0.27 -1.24
N HIS A 195 -17.14 -0.62 -1.52
CA HIS A 195 -16.19 -1.12 -0.52
C HIS A 195 -15.26 -0.01 -0.02
N LEU A 196 -14.69 0.77 -0.93
CA LEU A 196 -13.79 1.87 -0.58
C LEU A 196 -14.51 2.98 0.20
N LEU A 197 -15.73 3.34 -0.20
CA LEU A 197 -16.55 4.33 0.52
C LEU A 197 -16.99 3.84 1.91
N ARG A 198 -17.24 2.55 2.08
CA ARG A 198 -17.50 1.94 3.38
C ARG A 198 -16.27 2.05 4.29
N ALA A 199 -15.11 1.64 3.80
CA ALA A 199 -13.84 1.74 4.52
C ALA A 199 -13.52 3.20 4.92
N LEU A 200 -13.85 4.16 4.04
CA LEU A 200 -13.75 5.58 4.32
C LEU A 200 -14.68 5.99 5.48
N GLY A 201 -15.94 5.54 5.44
CA GLY A 201 -16.91 5.80 6.51
C GLY A 201 -16.49 5.21 7.86
N GLU A 202 -15.90 4.02 7.87
CA GLU A 202 -15.35 3.37 9.09
C GLU A 202 -14.15 4.10 9.66
N SER A 203 -13.36 4.74 8.80
CA SER A 203 -12.20 5.57 9.19
C SER A 203 -12.57 7.01 9.57
N ALA A 204 -13.83 7.40 9.36
CA ALA A 204 -14.27 8.76 9.60
C ALA A 204 -14.28 9.11 11.10
N ARG A 205 -13.65 10.25 11.44
CA ARG A 205 -13.76 10.82 12.79
C ARG A 205 -15.20 11.24 13.10
N LEU A 206 -15.92 11.72 12.06
CA LEU A 206 -17.31 12.12 12.13
C LEU A 206 -18.04 11.58 10.87
N LEU A 207 -18.97 10.66 11.08
CA LEU A 207 -19.83 10.12 10.04
C LEU A 207 -21.27 10.62 10.27
N VAL A 208 -21.76 11.43 9.35
CA VAL A 208 -23.07 12.07 9.41
C VAL A 208 -23.98 11.50 8.34
N THR A 209 -25.13 10.96 8.75
CA THR A 209 -26.14 10.42 7.83
C THR A 209 -27.31 11.40 7.76
N LEU A 210 -27.51 12.02 6.57
CA LEU A 210 -28.56 12.99 6.37
C LEU A 210 -29.93 12.29 6.22
N LYS A 211 -30.92 12.94 6.80
CA LYS A 211 -32.34 12.53 6.70
C LYS A 211 -33.14 13.55 5.88
N ALA A 212 -34.27 13.11 5.35
CA ALA A 212 -35.25 14.01 4.75
C ALA A 212 -35.78 15.03 5.76
N LEU A 213 -36.25 16.19 5.28
CA LEU A 213 -36.85 17.22 6.10
C LEU A 213 -38.18 16.72 6.68
N THR A 214 -38.45 17.15 7.90
CA THR A 214 -39.78 16.90 8.52
C THR A 214 -40.88 17.72 7.82
N PRO A 215 -42.16 17.37 8.02
CA PRO A 215 -43.29 18.21 7.60
C PRO A 215 -43.17 19.65 8.11
N GLU A 216 -42.70 19.85 9.35
CA GLU A 216 -42.54 21.15 9.99
C GLU A 216 -41.45 21.99 9.31
N ALA A 217 -40.31 21.39 8.96
CA ALA A 217 -39.24 22.07 8.25
C ALA A 217 -39.69 22.42 6.81
N THR A 218 -40.37 21.51 6.15
CA THR A 218 -40.94 21.74 4.81
C THR A 218 -41.95 22.87 4.82
N ALA A 219 -42.83 22.95 5.85
CA ALA A 219 -43.75 24.07 6.03
C ALA A 219 -43.03 25.40 6.23
N LYS A 220 -41.94 25.44 7.01
CA LYS A 220 -41.08 26.64 7.14
C LYS A 220 -40.49 27.08 5.81
N LEU A 221 -40.03 26.14 4.99
CA LEU A 221 -39.53 26.46 3.63
C LEU A 221 -40.61 27.00 2.71
N ALA A 222 -41.79 26.40 2.76
CA ALA A 222 -42.95 26.84 1.95
C ALA A 222 -43.33 28.26 2.32
N ARG A 223 -43.47 28.58 3.61
CA ARG A 223 -43.79 29.94 4.09
C ARG A 223 -42.67 30.94 3.76
N ALA A 224 -41.42 30.56 3.92
CA ALA A 224 -40.29 31.43 3.55
C ALA A 224 -40.23 31.72 2.04
N SER A 225 -40.65 30.79 1.19
CA SER A 225 -40.60 30.91 -0.27
C SER A 225 -41.82 31.61 -0.87
N LEU A 226 -43.04 31.32 -0.36
CA LEU A 226 -44.30 31.77 -0.96
C LEU A 226 -45.06 32.76 -0.07
N GLY A 227 -44.59 32.98 1.16
CA GLY A 227 -45.18 33.92 2.12
C GLY A 227 -45.87 33.22 3.30
N GLU A 228 -45.97 33.94 4.44
CA GLU A 228 -46.53 33.45 5.69
C GLU A 228 -48.00 32.99 5.60
N HIS A 229 -48.72 33.34 4.53
CA HIS A 229 -50.10 32.94 4.27
C HIS A 229 -50.23 31.51 3.70
N ALA A 230 -49.15 30.80 3.46
CA ALA A 230 -49.20 29.40 3.06
C ALA A 230 -49.85 28.56 4.17
N ASP A 231 -50.98 27.96 3.83
CA ASP A 231 -51.79 27.23 4.82
C ASP A 231 -51.18 25.82 5.11
N GLU A 232 -51.60 25.24 6.24
CA GLU A 232 -51.04 23.97 6.72
C GLU A 232 -51.31 22.77 5.77
N PRO A 233 -52.53 22.66 5.14
CA PRO A 233 -52.78 21.63 4.18
C PRO A 233 -51.88 21.72 2.95
N PHE A 234 -51.63 22.92 2.42
CA PHE A 234 -50.75 23.14 1.30
C PHE A 234 -49.31 22.75 1.68
N CYS A 235 -48.83 23.17 2.84
CA CYS A 235 -47.48 22.81 3.31
C CYS A 235 -47.34 21.29 3.48
N ARG A 236 -48.39 20.61 3.96
CA ARG A 236 -48.37 19.15 4.09
C ARG A 236 -48.31 18.47 2.72
N GLU A 237 -49.07 18.95 1.74
CA GLU A 237 -49.05 18.43 0.38
C GLU A 237 -47.68 18.61 -0.26
N VAL A 238 -46.98 19.75 -0.03
CA VAL A 238 -45.59 19.93 -0.46
C VAL A 238 -44.69 18.82 0.09
N TRP A 239 -44.87 18.46 1.36
CA TRP A 239 -44.10 17.41 1.98
C TRP A 239 -44.44 16.02 1.44
N GLU A 240 -45.74 15.71 1.24
CA GLU A 240 -46.22 14.44 0.68
C GLU A 240 -45.69 14.23 -0.75
N VAL A 241 -45.70 15.29 -1.57
CA VAL A 241 -45.24 15.25 -2.95
C VAL A 241 -43.72 15.05 -3.03
N THR A 242 -42.95 15.69 -2.12
CA THR A 242 -41.47 15.66 -2.16
C THR A 242 -40.86 14.62 -1.23
N GLY A 243 -41.66 14.00 -0.34
CA GLY A 243 -41.15 13.12 0.72
C GLY A 243 -40.15 13.80 1.64
N GLY A 244 -40.18 15.13 1.75
CA GLY A 244 -39.23 15.94 2.50
C GLY A 244 -37.84 16.05 1.85
N ASN A 245 -37.66 15.71 0.57
CA ASN A 245 -36.43 15.90 -0.16
C ASN A 245 -36.17 17.40 -0.33
N ALA A 246 -35.09 17.90 0.25
CA ALA A 246 -34.82 19.34 0.30
C ALA A 246 -34.69 19.98 -1.08
N TYR A 247 -34.06 19.29 -2.05
CA TYR A 247 -33.92 19.79 -3.41
C TYR A 247 -35.27 19.84 -4.15
N GLU A 248 -36.04 18.73 -4.12
CA GLU A 248 -37.36 18.65 -4.75
C GLU A 248 -38.30 19.67 -4.14
N THR A 249 -38.24 19.89 -2.81
CA THR A 249 -39.03 20.90 -2.11
C THR A 249 -38.72 22.30 -2.64
N VAL A 250 -37.47 22.69 -2.68
CA VAL A 250 -37.06 24.02 -3.17
C VAL A 250 -37.47 24.22 -4.63
N GLU A 251 -37.28 23.21 -5.48
CA GLU A 251 -37.65 23.30 -6.91
C GLU A 251 -39.16 23.38 -7.11
N LEU A 252 -39.91 22.57 -6.37
CA LEU A 252 -41.38 22.60 -6.42
C LEU A 252 -41.92 23.98 -5.99
N LEU A 253 -41.38 24.54 -4.90
CA LEU A 253 -41.78 25.86 -4.41
C LEU A 253 -41.41 26.97 -5.39
N ALA A 254 -40.24 26.88 -6.06
CA ALA A 254 -39.85 27.84 -7.09
C ALA A 254 -40.80 27.82 -8.28
N LYS A 255 -41.19 26.62 -8.76
CA LYS A 255 -42.19 26.47 -9.83
C LYS A 255 -43.57 26.97 -9.43
N ALA A 256 -44.01 26.68 -8.20
CA ALA A 256 -45.26 27.19 -7.65
C ALA A 256 -45.28 28.74 -7.65
N ARG A 257 -44.16 29.38 -7.26
CA ARG A 257 -44.01 30.82 -7.29
C ARG A 257 -44.01 31.39 -8.71
N ASP A 258 -43.28 30.75 -9.63
CA ASP A 258 -43.16 31.19 -11.02
C ASP A 258 -44.55 31.13 -11.76
N GLN A 259 -45.38 30.15 -11.35
CA GLN A 259 -46.75 30.03 -11.86
C GLN A 259 -47.78 30.83 -11.06
N ALA A 260 -47.29 31.64 -10.09
CA ALA A 260 -48.18 32.43 -9.20
C ALA A 260 -49.28 31.58 -8.53
N LEU A 261 -48.94 30.34 -8.13
CA LEU A 261 -49.87 29.43 -7.48
C LEU A 261 -50.18 29.94 -6.07
N ASP A 262 -51.47 30.09 -5.76
CA ASP A 262 -51.90 30.51 -4.45
C ASP A 262 -51.65 29.40 -3.42
N PRO A 263 -50.84 29.61 -2.37
CA PRO A 263 -50.40 28.54 -1.45
C PRO A 263 -51.47 28.15 -0.43
N VAL A 264 -52.59 27.67 -0.91
CA VAL A 264 -53.75 27.23 -0.12
C VAL A 264 -54.21 25.83 -0.50
N ALA A 265 -54.98 25.18 0.37
CA ALA A 265 -55.48 23.82 0.20
C ALA A 265 -56.12 23.52 -1.19
N LYS A 266 -56.74 24.51 -1.79
CA LYS A 266 -57.39 24.35 -3.12
C LYS A 266 -56.41 24.14 -4.26
N SER A 267 -55.15 24.39 -4.06
CA SER A 267 -54.08 24.28 -5.04
C SER A 267 -53.37 22.93 -4.98
N ALA A 268 -53.79 22.00 -4.12
CA ALA A 268 -53.13 20.70 -3.90
C ALA A 268 -52.99 19.87 -5.18
N ASP A 269 -54.05 19.76 -5.99
CA ASP A 269 -54.04 19.01 -7.26
C ASP A 269 -53.06 19.63 -8.26
N ALA A 270 -52.99 20.96 -8.34
CA ALA A 270 -52.05 21.69 -9.20
C ALA A 270 -50.63 21.50 -8.72
N LEU A 271 -50.37 21.49 -7.41
CA LEU A 271 -49.09 21.24 -6.80
C LEU A 271 -48.58 19.82 -7.06
N SER A 272 -49.45 18.81 -6.92
CA SER A 272 -49.16 17.42 -7.24
C SER A 272 -48.82 17.22 -8.72
N ALA A 273 -49.54 17.91 -9.63
CA ALA A 273 -49.23 17.92 -11.07
C ALA A 273 -47.88 18.53 -11.36
N LEU A 274 -47.54 19.64 -10.69
CA LEU A 274 -46.21 20.27 -10.78
C LEU A 274 -45.10 19.35 -10.25
N GLY A 275 -45.32 18.64 -9.17
CA GLY A 275 -44.37 17.66 -8.60
C GLY A 275 -44.11 16.49 -9.53
N ALA A 276 -45.14 15.98 -10.22
CA ALA A 276 -44.98 14.93 -11.23
C ALA A 276 -44.11 15.41 -12.43
N ALA A 277 -44.28 16.68 -12.83
CA ALA A 277 -43.48 17.32 -13.88
C ALA A 277 -42.04 17.68 -13.42
N THR A 278 -41.77 17.72 -12.14
CA THR A 278 -40.42 18.09 -11.58
C THR A 278 -39.46 16.91 -11.62
N ARG A 279 -39.93 15.67 -11.54
CA ARG A 279 -39.10 14.45 -11.50
C ARG A 279 -38.45 14.11 -12.84
N GLY A 280 -37.58 15.00 -13.39
CA GLY A 280 -36.66 14.70 -14.48
C GLY A 280 -37.02 15.14 -15.88
N THR A 281 -38.20 15.77 -16.11
CA THR A 281 -38.67 16.12 -17.46
C THR A 281 -38.37 17.55 -17.90
N GLY A 282 -38.08 18.46 -16.97
CA GLY A 282 -37.93 19.88 -17.29
C GLY A 282 -36.71 20.24 -18.12
N LEU A 283 -35.54 19.62 -17.86
CA LEU A 283 -34.31 19.86 -18.60
C LEU A 283 -34.37 19.27 -20.03
N ILE A 284 -34.92 18.06 -20.13
CA ILE A 284 -35.03 17.34 -21.41
C ILE A 284 -35.98 18.11 -22.33
N ALA A 285 -37.16 18.52 -21.84
CA ALA A 285 -38.10 19.33 -22.59
C ALA A 285 -37.47 20.63 -23.07
N ARG A 286 -36.73 21.30 -22.21
CA ARG A 286 -36.01 22.52 -22.53
C ARG A 286 -34.90 22.33 -23.59
N LEU A 287 -34.20 21.18 -23.58
CA LEU A 287 -33.27 20.83 -24.63
C LEU A 287 -33.99 20.57 -25.96
N GLU A 288 -35.13 19.89 -25.94
CA GLU A 288 -35.94 19.64 -27.13
C GLU A 288 -36.48 20.95 -27.74
N GLU A 289 -36.88 21.95 -26.92
CA GLU A 289 -37.26 23.27 -27.34
C GLU A 289 -36.17 24.04 -28.05
N LEU A 290 -34.90 23.81 -27.68
CA LEU A 290 -33.72 24.41 -28.32
C LEU A 290 -33.41 23.81 -29.71
N GLY A 291 -34.09 22.73 -30.07
CA GLY A 291 -33.99 22.07 -31.39
C GLY A 291 -32.97 20.93 -31.42
N THR A 292 -33.17 20.04 -32.37
CA THR A 292 -32.38 18.78 -32.49
C THR A 292 -30.90 18.97 -32.68
N THR A 293 -30.46 20.02 -33.40
CA THR A 293 -29.03 20.31 -33.61
C THR A 293 -28.35 20.75 -32.31
N THR A 294 -28.99 21.63 -31.53
CA THR A 294 -28.48 22.08 -30.22
C THR A 294 -28.47 20.95 -29.22
N THR A 295 -29.50 20.09 -29.22
CA THR A 295 -29.55 18.89 -28.38
C THR A 295 -28.39 17.93 -28.72
N ARG A 296 -28.11 17.72 -30.00
CA ARG A 296 -26.99 16.87 -30.43
C ARG A 296 -25.61 17.42 -30.00
N PHE A 297 -25.45 18.73 -30.04
CA PHE A 297 -24.26 19.40 -29.50
C PHE A 297 -24.12 19.18 -27.98
N ALA A 298 -25.20 19.34 -27.22
CA ALA A 298 -25.22 19.06 -25.78
C ALA A 298 -24.91 17.59 -25.48
N TRP A 299 -25.39 16.65 -26.27
CA TRP A 299 -25.04 15.23 -26.15
C TRP A 299 -23.56 14.98 -26.40
N ALA A 300 -23.00 15.56 -27.46
CA ALA A 300 -21.56 15.47 -27.74
C ALA A 300 -20.71 16.00 -26.58
N ALA A 301 -21.10 17.15 -26.02
CA ALA A 301 -20.46 17.72 -24.84
C ALA A 301 -20.55 16.77 -23.63
N ALA A 302 -21.73 16.19 -23.36
CA ALA A 302 -21.94 15.27 -22.24
C ALA A 302 -21.12 13.97 -22.37
N ILE A 303 -20.98 13.45 -23.58
CA ILE A 303 -20.12 12.28 -23.89
C ILE A 303 -18.66 12.57 -23.63
N LEU A 304 -18.16 13.75 -24.02
CA LEU A 304 -16.77 14.16 -23.81
C LEU A 304 -16.47 14.49 -22.32
N GLY A 305 -17.48 14.78 -21.52
CA GLY A 305 -17.35 14.91 -20.07
C GLY A 305 -16.72 16.24 -19.62
N THR A 306 -15.62 16.20 -18.88
CA THR A 306 -14.88 17.38 -18.40
C THR A 306 -13.81 17.84 -19.38
N ASP A 307 -13.37 19.11 -19.27
CA ASP A 307 -12.38 19.71 -20.16
C ASP A 307 -12.74 19.56 -21.65
N ILE A 308 -13.97 19.97 -21.96
CA ILE A 308 -14.58 19.74 -23.27
C ILE A 308 -13.92 20.67 -24.30
N SER A 309 -13.04 20.09 -25.16
CA SER A 309 -12.50 20.81 -26.30
C SER A 309 -13.61 21.14 -27.30
N PRO A 310 -13.82 22.40 -27.64
CA PRO A 310 -14.81 22.80 -28.64
C PRO A 310 -14.64 22.08 -29.97
N GLU A 311 -13.42 21.85 -30.42
CA GLU A 311 -13.10 21.17 -31.69
C GLU A 311 -13.55 19.70 -31.65
N LEU A 312 -13.38 19.01 -30.54
CA LEU A 312 -13.84 17.62 -30.37
C LEU A 312 -15.37 17.58 -30.34
N VAL A 313 -16.05 18.51 -29.67
CA VAL A 313 -17.51 18.58 -29.67
C VAL A 313 -18.06 18.77 -31.09
N VAL A 314 -17.50 19.74 -31.84
CA VAL A 314 -17.86 20.02 -33.23
C VAL A 314 -17.72 18.75 -34.08
N SER A 315 -16.58 18.10 -33.99
CA SER A 315 -16.28 16.87 -34.73
C SER A 315 -17.18 15.73 -34.33
N LEU A 316 -17.46 15.54 -33.03
CA LEU A 316 -18.31 14.48 -32.51
C LEU A 316 -19.79 14.72 -32.88
N ALA A 317 -20.27 15.96 -32.77
CA ALA A 317 -21.61 16.34 -33.18
C ALA A 317 -21.79 16.29 -34.69
N GLY A 318 -20.69 16.33 -35.48
CA GLY A 318 -20.72 16.27 -36.94
C GLY A 318 -21.36 17.48 -37.57
N MET A 319 -21.00 18.68 -37.11
CA MET A 319 -21.52 19.95 -37.57
C MET A 319 -20.40 20.92 -37.96
N GLY A 320 -20.75 21.99 -38.65
CA GLY A 320 -19.77 23.00 -39.00
C GLY A 320 -19.44 23.96 -37.86
N PRO A 321 -18.29 24.67 -37.91
CA PRO A 321 -17.87 25.58 -36.82
C PRO A 321 -18.87 26.71 -36.52
N ALA A 322 -19.50 27.27 -37.53
CA ALA A 322 -20.49 28.37 -37.37
C ALA A 322 -21.77 27.86 -36.68
N GLU A 323 -22.27 26.71 -37.10
CA GLU A 323 -23.44 26.03 -36.48
C GLU A 323 -23.17 25.64 -35.02
N ALA A 324 -21.97 25.14 -34.76
CA ALA A 324 -21.54 24.78 -33.40
C ALA A 324 -21.45 26.03 -32.48
N ALA A 325 -20.95 27.14 -32.99
CA ALA A 325 -20.92 28.41 -32.23
C ALA A 325 -22.32 28.89 -31.86
N ASP A 326 -23.28 28.82 -32.77
CA ASP A 326 -24.69 29.15 -32.51
C ASP A 326 -25.30 28.20 -31.44
N CYS A 327 -25.05 26.89 -31.57
CA CYS A 327 -25.50 25.93 -30.58
C CYS A 327 -24.89 26.16 -29.18
N ALA A 328 -23.60 26.46 -29.12
CA ALA A 328 -22.91 26.75 -27.84
C ALA A 328 -23.49 28.02 -27.19
N GLU A 329 -23.80 29.08 -28.00
CA GLU A 329 -24.41 30.32 -27.51
C GLU A 329 -25.82 30.08 -26.97
N ARG A 330 -26.66 29.31 -27.70
CA ARG A 330 -28.00 28.94 -27.23
C ARG A 330 -27.95 28.19 -25.92
N LEU A 331 -27.00 27.24 -25.75
CA LEU A 331 -26.84 26.47 -24.50
C LEU A 331 -26.32 27.36 -23.37
N ARG A 332 -25.50 28.40 -23.65
CA ARG A 332 -25.09 29.37 -22.64
C ARG A 332 -26.23 30.27 -22.21
N LEU A 333 -27.02 30.79 -23.15
CA LEU A 333 -28.22 31.56 -22.83
C LEU A 333 -29.24 30.74 -22.03
N ALA A 334 -29.34 29.43 -22.33
CA ALA A 334 -30.16 28.50 -21.59
C ALA A 334 -29.55 28.09 -20.24
N ARG A 335 -28.38 28.56 -19.85
CA ARG A 335 -27.64 28.20 -18.63
C ARG A 335 -27.39 26.70 -18.50
N ILE A 336 -27.08 26.05 -19.62
CA ILE A 336 -26.70 24.61 -19.65
C ILE A 336 -25.21 24.49 -19.74
N LEU A 337 -24.53 25.30 -20.56
CA LEU A 337 -23.06 25.39 -20.69
C LEU A 337 -22.53 26.73 -20.23
N VAL A 338 -21.25 26.75 -19.86
CA VAL A 338 -20.44 27.97 -19.60
C VAL A 338 -19.07 27.81 -20.25
N GLY A 339 -18.29 28.90 -20.26
CA GLY A 339 -16.96 28.89 -20.86
C GLY A 339 -17.01 28.96 -22.39
N THR A 340 -15.83 29.06 -22.97
CA THR A 340 -15.63 29.08 -24.43
C THR A 340 -14.56 28.07 -24.84
N ASP A 341 -13.50 27.95 -24.07
CA ASP A 341 -12.42 27.00 -24.23
C ASP A 341 -11.68 26.81 -22.86
N PRO A 342 -11.89 25.71 -22.14
CA PRO A 342 -12.85 24.64 -22.44
C PRO A 342 -14.31 25.04 -22.24
N LEU A 343 -15.22 24.26 -22.82
CA LEU A 343 -16.65 24.31 -22.53
C LEU A 343 -16.92 23.48 -21.26
N GLU A 344 -17.83 23.96 -20.42
CA GLU A 344 -18.22 23.25 -19.19
C GLU A 344 -19.74 23.27 -19.02
N PHE A 345 -20.28 22.24 -18.39
CA PHE A 345 -21.68 22.29 -17.92
C PHE A 345 -21.78 23.19 -16.68
N VAL A 346 -22.79 24.06 -16.64
CA VAL A 346 -23.06 24.93 -15.48
C VAL A 346 -23.16 24.14 -14.18
N HIS A 347 -23.69 22.92 -14.27
CA HIS A 347 -23.80 22.02 -13.11
C HIS A 347 -23.65 20.56 -13.56
N PRO A 348 -22.89 19.71 -12.85
CA PRO A 348 -22.71 18.31 -13.22
C PRO A 348 -24.02 17.48 -13.27
N LEU A 349 -25.04 17.83 -12.47
CA LEU A 349 -26.36 17.21 -12.60
C LEU A 349 -27.00 17.46 -13.98
N ILE A 350 -26.72 18.61 -14.58
CA ILE A 350 -27.14 18.91 -15.96
C ILE A 350 -26.39 17.99 -16.92
N ALA A 351 -25.07 17.86 -16.79
CA ALA A 351 -24.27 16.93 -17.58
C ALA A 351 -24.81 15.49 -17.48
N THR A 352 -25.04 15.01 -16.25
CA THR A 352 -25.61 13.67 -15.98
C THR A 352 -26.99 13.51 -16.58
N ALA A 353 -27.88 14.51 -16.43
CA ALA A 353 -29.23 14.45 -16.98
C ALA A 353 -29.21 14.42 -18.52
N VAL A 354 -28.36 15.27 -19.15
CA VAL A 354 -28.16 15.27 -20.60
C VAL A 354 -27.59 13.91 -21.07
N TYR A 355 -26.60 13.38 -20.38
CA TYR A 355 -25.99 12.09 -20.69
C TYR A 355 -27.01 10.93 -20.60
N ARG A 356 -27.79 10.89 -19.55
CA ARG A 356 -28.82 9.86 -19.34
C ARG A 356 -30.00 9.98 -20.32
N ALA A 357 -30.26 11.19 -20.84
CA ALA A 357 -31.26 11.43 -21.84
C ALA A 357 -30.86 10.93 -23.25
N ILE A 358 -29.58 10.67 -23.51
CA ILE A 358 -29.13 10.11 -24.77
C ILE A 358 -29.68 8.66 -24.92
N PRO A 359 -30.39 8.36 -26.00
CA PRO A 359 -30.87 7.00 -26.24
C PRO A 359 -29.68 6.00 -26.22
N PRO A 360 -29.80 4.81 -25.62
CA PRO A 360 -28.69 3.88 -25.42
C PRO A 360 -27.86 3.58 -26.67
N ALA A 361 -28.53 3.28 -27.80
CA ALA A 361 -27.84 3.00 -29.07
C ALA A 361 -27.08 4.23 -29.60
N THR A 362 -27.67 5.43 -29.47
CA THR A 362 -27.01 6.67 -29.84
C THR A 362 -25.80 6.94 -28.94
N ARG A 363 -25.94 6.71 -27.64
CA ARG A 363 -24.86 6.89 -26.65
C ARG A 363 -23.67 5.98 -26.99
N THR A 364 -23.87 4.69 -27.23
CA THR A 364 -22.83 3.77 -27.67
C THR A 364 -22.15 4.23 -28.96
N ALA A 365 -22.92 4.66 -29.96
CA ALA A 365 -22.35 5.20 -31.21
C ALA A 365 -21.52 6.46 -31.01
N PHE A 366 -21.95 7.37 -30.13
CA PHE A 366 -21.19 8.56 -29.77
C PHE A 366 -19.88 8.20 -29.05
N HIS A 367 -19.90 7.22 -28.12
CA HIS A 367 -18.68 6.75 -27.47
C HIS A 367 -17.71 6.12 -28.47
N GLY A 368 -18.14 5.28 -29.39
CA GLY A 368 -17.28 4.73 -30.46
C GLY A 368 -16.64 5.81 -31.31
N ARG A 369 -17.44 6.81 -31.72
CA ARG A 369 -16.92 7.95 -32.48
C ARG A 369 -15.97 8.84 -31.66
N ALA A 370 -16.27 9.07 -30.38
CA ALA A 370 -15.43 9.84 -29.47
C ALA A 370 -14.08 9.15 -29.27
N ALA A 371 -14.05 7.82 -29.05
CA ALA A 371 -12.81 7.05 -28.96
C ALA A 371 -11.94 7.24 -30.20
N TRP A 372 -12.51 7.06 -31.38
CA TRP A 372 -11.82 7.26 -32.65
C TRP A 372 -11.25 8.68 -32.82
N LEU A 373 -12.03 9.73 -32.45
CA LEU A 373 -11.58 11.12 -32.52
C LEU A 373 -10.43 11.40 -31.53
N VAL A 374 -10.52 10.90 -30.30
CA VAL A 374 -9.47 11.05 -29.28
C VAL A 374 -8.17 10.36 -29.73
N THR A 375 -8.24 9.14 -30.22
CA THR A 375 -7.07 8.43 -30.75
C THR A 375 -6.42 9.19 -31.90
N ARG A 376 -7.20 9.69 -32.87
CA ARG A 376 -6.68 10.50 -33.99
C ARG A 376 -6.10 11.84 -33.57
N SER A 377 -6.54 12.40 -32.46
CA SER A 377 -5.96 13.65 -31.95
C SER A 377 -4.59 13.47 -31.29
N GLY A 378 -4.06 12.24 -31.21
CA GLY A 378 -2.77 11.90 -30.61
C GLY A 378 -2.74 12.04 -29.08
N ARG A 379 -3.90 11.99 -28.41
CA ARG A 379 -4.02 12.14 -26.96
C ARG A 379 -3.80 10.83 -26.16
N GLY A 380 -3.38 9.75 -26.81
CA GLY A 380 -3.08 8.46 -26.20
C GLY A 380 -4.30 7.53 -26.04
N ALA A 381 -4.00 6.24 -25.95
CA ALA A 381 -5.01 5.17 -25.82
C ALA A 381 -5.71 5.23 -24.45
N ALA A 382 -5.00 5.58 -23.39
CA ALA A 382 -5.56 5.73 -22.04
C ALA A 382 -6.72 6.74 -21.98
N LEU A 383 -6.62 7.87 -22.70
CA LEU A 383 -7.70 8.85 -22.73
C LEU A 383 -8.88 8.36 -23.57
N ALA A 384 -8.63 7.59 -24.64
CA ALA A 384 -9.69 6.99 -25.45
C ALA A 384 -10.41 5.86 -24.73
N SER A 385 -9.73 5.16 -23.81
CA SER A 385 -10.25 3.95 -23.12
C SER A 385 -11.57 4.18 -22.40
N ARG A 386 -11.79 5.35 -21.80
CA ARG A 386 -13.06 5.70 -21.13
C ARG A 386 -14.29 5.59 -22.06
N HIS A 387 -14.08 5.83 -23.34
CA HIS A 387 -15.14 5.69 -24.37
C HIS A 387 -15.21 4.25 -24.86
N LEU A 388 -14.07 3.56 -25.03
CA LEU A 388 -14.00 2.17 -25.45
C LEU A 388 -14.69 1.23 -24.44
N LEU A 389 -14.64 1.57 -23.15
CA LEU A 389 -15.33 0.80 -22.09
C LEU A 389 -16.86 0.84 -22.23
N GLU A 390 -17.42 1.87 -22.86
CA GLU A 390 -18.86 2.08 -23.05
C GLU A 390 -19.38 1.55 -24.40
N VAL A 391 -18.49 1.05 -25.26
CA VAL A 391 -18.87 0.45 -26.55
C VAL A 391 -19.27 -1.01 -26.34
N HIS A 392 -20.35 -1.47 -26.99
CA HIS A 392 -20.77 -2.87 -26.92
C HIS A 392 -19.79 -3.78 -27.65
N PRO A 393 -19.56 -5.03 -27.17
CA PRO A 393 -18.74 -6.01 -27.85
C PRO A 393 -19.26 -6.32 -29.27
N ASP A 394 -18.36 -6.30 -30.27
CA ASP A 394 -18.70 -6.54 -31.68
C ASP A 394 -17.63 -7.39 -32.42
N ASN A 395 -16.82 -8.14 -31.70
CA ASN A 395 -15.68 -8.93 -32.23
C ASN A 395 -14.63 -8.08 -32.97
N ASP A 396 -14.40 -6.89 -32.47
CA ASP A 396 -13.44 -5.96 -33.04
C ASP A 396 -12.02 -6.19 -32.52
N ALA A 397 -11.17 -6.76 -33.38
CA ALA A 397 -9.79 -7.05 -33.05
C ALA A 397 -8.95 -5.76 -32.85
N GLU A 398 -9.28 -4.68 -33.55
CA GLU A 398 -8.58 -3.39 -33.39
C GLU A 398 -8.89 -2.78 -32.03
N LEU A 399 -10.15 -2.91 -31.57
CA LEU A 399 -10.57 -2.49 -30.25
C LEU A 399 -9.81 -3.24 -29.14
N VAL A 400 -9.55 -4.53 -29.32
CA VAL A 400 -8.77 -5.32 -28.36
C VAL A 400 -7.35 -4.73 -28.22
N GLU A 401 -6.68 -4.43 -29.34
CA GLU A 401 -5.33 -3.86 -29.29
C GLU A 401 -5.31 -2.45 -28.68
N GLN A 402 -6.28 -1.61 -29.00
CA GLN A 402 -6.41 -0.28 -28.37
C GLN A 402 -6.62 -0.37 -26.85
N LEU A 403 -7.40 -1.34 -26.37
CA LEU A 403 -7.60 -1.58 -24.93
C LEU A 403 -6.34 -2.11 -24.25
N ARG A 404 -5.54 -2.95 -24.93
CA ARG A 404 -4.23 -3.42 -24.44
C ARG A 404 -3.23 -2.27 -24.31
N GLU A 405 -3.15 -1.43 -25.34
CA GLU A 405 -2.31 -0.22 -25.33
C GLU A 405 -2.72 0.72 -24.20
N ALA A 406 -4.02 0.97 -24.04
CA ALA A 406 -4.54 1.77 -22.92
C ALA A 406 -4.18 1.17 -21.57
N ALA A 407 -4.26 -0.14 -21.41
CA ALA A 407 -3.86 -0.81 -20.17
C ALA A 407 -2.38 -0.61 -19.87
N ALA A 408 -1.51 -0.70 -20.88
CA ALA A 408 -0.07 -0.43 -20.70
C ALA A 408 0.20 1.02 -20.27
N GLU A 409 -0.47 2.00 -20.91
CA GLU A 409 -0.38 3.42 -20.54
C GLU A 409 -0.87 3.64 -19.09
N HIS A 410 -1.96 2.99 -18.66
CA HIS A 410 -2.47 3.08 -17.30
C HIS A 410 -1.49 2.49 -16.28
N LEU A 411 -0.85 1.36 -16.58
CA LEU A 411 0.17 0.76 -15.70
C LEU A 411 1.40 1.67 -15.58
N ALA A 412 1.77 2.36 -16.65
CA ALA A 412 2.91 3.27 -16.64
C ALA A 412 2.71 4.47 -15.69
N VAL A 413 1.46 4.84 -15.39
CA VAL A 413 1.13 5.90 -14.42
C VAL A 413 0.67 5.38 -13.05
N GLY A 414 0.78 4.07 -12.79
CA GLY A 414 0.42 3.45 -11.52
C GLY A 414 -1.09 3.31 -11.29
N ALA A 415 -1.86 3.12 -12.37
CA ALA A 415 -3.31 2.93 -12.34
C ALA A 415 -3.73 1.49 -12.72
N PRO A 416 -3.46 0.46 -11.88
CA PRO A 416 -3.73 -0.94 -12.19
C PRO A 416 -5.22 -1.27 -12.33
N ASP A 417 -6.11 -0.57 -11.61
CA ASP A 417 -7.55 -0.80 -11.70
C ASP A 417 -8.12 -0.32 -13.05
N ALA A 418 -7.60 0.78 -13.60
CA ALA A 418 -7.95 1.23 -14.94
C ALA A 418 -7.43 0.26 -16.00
N ALA A 419 -6.19 -0.22 -15.87
CA ALA A 419 -5.60 -1.22 -16.74
C ALA A 419 -6.42 -2.52 -16.74
N ARG A 420 -6.78 -3.02 -15.54
CA ARG A 420 -7.61 -4.21 -15.37
C ARG A 420 -8.95 -4.07 -16.10
N ARG A 421 -9.64 -2.94 -15.94
CA ARG A 421 -10.92 -2.70 -16.64
C ARG A 421 -10.78 -2.74 -18.17
N CYS A 422 -9.69 -2.17 -18.70
CA CYS A 422 -9.42 -2.24 -20.14
C CYS A 422 -9.22 -3.68 -20.60
N LEU A 423 -8.43 -4.48 -19.88
CA LEU A 423 -8.13 -5.87 -20.24
C LEU A 423 -9.36 -6.78 -20.05
N GLU A 424 -10.14 -6.59 -18.99
CA GLU A 424 -11.43 -7.29 -18.79
C GLU A 424 -12.41 -6.97 -19.93
N ARG A 425 -12.44 -5.71 -20.38
CA ARG A 425 -13.26 -5.30 -21.52
C ARG A 425 -12.75 -5.93 -22.82
N ALA A 426 -11.43 -6.01 -23.03
CA ALA A 426 -10.83 -6.68 -24.17
C ALA A 426 -11.21 -8.18 -24.23
N LEU A 427 -11.29 -8.87 -23.10
CA LEU A 427 -11.75 -10.26 -23.04
C LEU A 427 -13.23 -10.42 -23.46
N LYS A 428 -14.06 -9.38 -23.33
CA LYS A 428 -15.45 -9.40 -23.78
C LYS A 428 -15.63 -9.22 -25.27
N GLU A 429 -14.59 -8.81 -26.00
CA GLU A 429 -14.56 -8.72 -27.48
C GLU A 429 -14.37 -10.06 -28.18
N PRO A 430 -14.51 -11.18 -27.59
CA PRO A 430 -13.91 -12.50 -27.78
C PRO A 430 -12.67 -12.49 -28.69
N PRO A 431 -11.51 -12.13 -28.14
CA PRO A 431 -10.28 -12.05 -28.93
C PRO A 431 -9.88 -13.45 -29.48
N LEU A 432 -9.11 -13.47 -30.55
CA LEU A 432 -8.53 -14.72 -31.08
C LEU A 432 -7.84 -15.48 -29.92
N PRO A 433 -7.86 -16.82 -29.94
CA PRO A 433 -7.37 -17.65 -28.84
C PRO A 433 -5.95 -17.30 -28.35
N ARG A 434 -5.04 -16.97 -29.26
CA ARG A 434 -3.68 -16.53 -28.92
C ARG A 434 -3.69 -15.17 -28.21
N VAL A 435 -4.40 -14.19 -28.78
CA VAL A 435 -4.53 -12.85 -28.19
C VAL A 435 -5.21 -12.94 -26.83
N ARG A 436 -6.22 -13.81 -26.68
CA ARG A 436 -6.85 -14.08 -25.38
C ARG A 436 -5.85 -14.54 -24.34
N ALA A 437 -4.91 -15.42 -24.70
CA ALA A 437 -3.88 -15.90 -23.79
C ALA A 437 -2.95 -14.75 -23.36
N GLU A 438 -2.57 -13.88 -24.30
CA GLU A 438 -1.75 -12.70 -24.03
C GLU A 438 -2.49 -11.69 -23.12
N VAL A 439 -3.79 -11.41 -23.37
CA VAL A 439 -4.60 -10.52 -22.52
C VAL A 439 -4.75 -11.09 -21.11
N LEU A 440 -4.93 -12.39 -20.95
CA LEU A 440 -4.96 -13.03 -19.62
C LEU A 440 -3.62 -12.89 -18.89
N TYR A 441 -2.50 -13.03 -19.60
CA TYR A 441 -1.17 -12.79 -19.04
C TYR A 441 -1.00 -11.33 -18.60
N GLU A 442 -1.36 -10.37 -19.45
CA GLU A 442 -1.30 -8.93 -19.13
C GLU A 442 -2.18 -8.59 -17.93
N LEU A 443 -3.37 -9.19 -17.85
CA LEU A 443 -4.29 -9.02 -16.72
C LEU A 443 -3.68 -9.56 -15.41
N GLY A 444 -3.02 -10.71 -15.47
CA GLY A 444 -2.25 -11.22 -14.34
C GLY A 444 -1.11 -10.29 -13.92
N CYS A 445 -0.40 -9.70 -14.87
CA CYS A 445 0.66 -8.73 -14.60
C CYS A 445 0.10 -7.44 -13.97
N ALA A 446 -1.03 -6.94 -14.45
CA ALA A 446 -1.68 -5.73 -13.95
C ALA A 446 -2.14 -5.87 -12.48
N THR A 447 -2.52 -7.08 -12.05
CA THR A 447 -3.04 -7.35 -10.70
C THR A 447 -1.98 -7.82 -9.70
N LEU A 448 -0.73 -8.07 -10.13
CA LEU A 448 0.31 -8.71 -9.32
C LEU A 448 0.59 -7.96 -7.99
N LEU A 449 0.62 -6.63 -8.02
CA LEU A 449 0.91 -5.81 -6.84
C LEU A 449 -0.34 -5.43 -6.02
N SER A 450 -1.54 -5.62 -6.57
CA SER A 450 -2.80 -5.21 -5.93
C SER A 450 -3.64 -6.38 -5.43
N SER A 451 -3.60 -7.53 -6.12
CA SER A 451 -4.42 -8.71 -5.80
C SER A 451 -3.73 -10.02 -6.21
N PRO A 452 -2.78 -10.53 -5.40
CA PRO A 452 -2.05 -11.75 -5.73
C PRO A 452 -2.93 -12.98 -6.01
N ALA A 453 -4.06 -13.13 -5.31
CA ALA A 453 -5.00 -14.24 -5.55
C ALA A 453 -5.59 -14.21 -6.96
N THR A 454 -6.10 -13.05 -7.38
CA THR A 454 -6.66 -12.85 -8.73
C THR A 454 -5.58 -13.03 -9.81
N THR A 455 -4.35 -12.61 -9.52
CA THR A 455 -3.19 -12.83 -10.39
C THR A 455 -2.94 -14.31 -10.64
N VAL A 456 -3.01 -15.14 -9.60
CA VAL A 456 -2.87 -16.61 -9.72
C VAL A 456 -3.88 -17.17 -10.71
N ASP A 457 -5.15 -16.78 -10.60
CA ASP A 457 -6.22 -17.27 -11.47
C ASP A 457 -5.99 -16.88 -12.95
N HIS A 458 -5.64 -15.61 -13.20
CA HIS A 458 -5.41 -15.12 -14.56
C HIS A 458 -4.17 -15.75 -15.21
N LEU A 459 -3.05 -15.84 -14.49
CA LEU A 459 -1.84 -16.44 -15.01
C LEU A 459 -1.99 -17.95 -15.27
N ARG A 460 -2.70 -18.67 -14.38
CA ARG A 460 -3.05 -20.08 -14.64
C ARG A 460 -3.89 -20.20 -15.91
N ALA A 461 -4.95 -19.40 -16.03
CA ALA A 461 -5.79 -19.41 -17.21
C ALA A 461 -4.98 -19.13 -18.50
N ALA A 462 -4.04 -18.18 -18.47
CA ALA A 462 -3.16 -17.89 -19.60
C ALA A 462 -2.27 -19.09 -19.97
N ILE A 463 -1.62 -19.70 -18.98
CA ILE A 463 -0.71 -20.85 -19.15
C ILE A 463 -1.46 -22.08 -19.67
N ASP A 464 -2.67 -22.34 -19.19
CA ASP A 464 -3.49 -23.50 -19.54
C ASP A 464 -3.99 -23.46 -21.00
N THR A 465 -4.07 -22.28 -21.61
CA THR A 465 -4.39 -22.15 -23.03
C THR A 465 -3.38 -22.86 -23.94
N ARG A 466 -2.11 -22.97 -23.50
CA ARG A 466 -0.95 -23.46 -24.26
C ARG A 466 -0.68 -22.68 -25.57
N LEU A 467 -1.13 -21.43 -25.63
CA LEU A 467 -1.02 -20.59 -26.83
C LEU A 467 -0.06 -19.41 -26.64
N LEU A 468 0.46 -19.20 -25.43
CA LEU A 468 1.56 -18.27 -25.20
C LEU A 468 2.81 -18.76 -25.93
N ASP A 469 3.58 -17.85 -26.49
CA ASP A 469 4.92 -18.21 -26.97
C ASP A 469 5.84 -18.60 -25.80
N ASP A 470 6.95 -19.25 -26.11
CA ASP A 470 7.83 -19.83 -25.10
C ASP A 470 8.37 -18.77 -24.12
N ALA A 471 8.65 -17.56 -24.59
CA ALA A 471 9.20 -16.49 -23.74
C ALA A 471 8.13 -15.96 -22.77
N LEU A 472 6.94 -15.63 -23.27
CA LEU A 472 5.82 -15.20 -22.45
C LEU A 472 5.36 -16.28 -21.47
N ARG A 473 5.40 -17.56 -21.92
CA ARG A 473 5.03 -18.68 -21.06
C ARG A 473 5.99 -18.82 -19.88
N VAL A 474 7.29 -18.75 -20.12
CA VAL A 474 8.31 -18.79 -19.05
C VAL A 474 8.11 -17.62 -18.08
N ASP A 475 7.86 -16.42 -18.60
CA ASP A 475 7.61 -15.26 -17.76
C ASP A 475 6.30 -15.38 -16.97
N ALA A 476 5.24 -15.88 -17.59
CA ALA A 476 3.96 -16.15 -16.92
C ALA A 476 4.11 -17.13 -15.75
N VAL A 477 4.87 -18.23 -15.94
CA VAL A 477 5.13 -19.21 -14.88
C VAL A 477 5.99 -18.62 -13.78
N PHE A 478 6.98 -17.80 -14.12
CA PHE A 478 7.80 -17.11 -13.12
C PHE A 478 6.95 -16.16 -12.27
N ARG A 479 6.11 -15.30 -12.88
CA ARG A 479 5.19 -14.39 -12.17
C ARG A 479 4.13 -15.13 -11.37
N LEU A 480 3.62 -16.25 -11.89
CA LEU A 480 2.71 -17.13 -11.15
C LEU A 480 3.37 -17.63 -9.87
N SER A 481 4.63 -18.04 -9.93
CA SER A 481 5.35 -18.51 -8.75
C SER A 481 5.56 -17.41 -7.71
N GLN A 482 5.80 -16.17 -8.13
CA GLN A 482 5.84 -15.01 -7.22
C GLN A 482 4.49 -14.76 -6.56
N ALA A 483 3.39 -14.72 -7.35
CA ALA A 483 2.04 -14.52 -6.83
C ALA A 483 1.64 -15.62 -5.82
N LEU A 484 1.97 -16.87 -6.10
CA LEU A 484 1.75 -18.00 -5.18
C LEU A 484 2.50 -17.81 -3.86
N THR A 485 3.75 -17.35 -3.90
CA THR A 485 4.54 -17.10 -2.69
C THR A 485 3.96 -15.94 -1.87
N HIS A 486 3.50 -14.87 -2.53
CA HIS A 486 2.81 -13.76 -1.85
C HIS A 486 1.49 -14.19 -1.21
N ASN A 487 0.86 -15.27 -1.69
CA ASN A 487 -0.33 -15.92 -1.11
C ASN A 487 -0.01 -17.03 -0.10
N ASP A 488 1.22 -17.12 0.40
CA ASP A 488 1.69 -18.17 1.31
C ASP A 488 1.59 -19.60 0.73
N GLN A 489 1.69 -19.76 -0.60
CA GLN A 489 1.62 -21.02 -1.33
C GLN A 489 3.00 -21.42 -1.89
N THR A 490 4.06 -21.29 -1.11
CA THR A 490 5.46 -21.46 -1.54
C THR A 490 5.76 -22.85 -2.09
N ARG A 491 5.13 -23.89 -1.57
CA ARG A 491 5.26 -25.27 -2.08
C ARG A 491 4.74 -25.37 -3.52
N GLU A 492 3.58 -24.82 -3.80
CA GLU A 492 3.01 -24.81 -5.14
C GLU A 492 3.83 -23.96 -6.10
N ALA A 493 4.38 -22.81 -5.63
CA ALA A 493 5.30 -22.00 -6.42
C ALA A 493 6.51 -22.82 -6.91
N ALA A 494 7.13 -23.62 -6.05
CA ALA A 494 8.22 -24.52 -6.42
C ALA A 494 7.77 -25.58 -7.45
N GLN A 495 6.59 -26.16 -7.28
CA GLN A 495 6.07 -27.20 -8.18
C GLN A 495 5.80 -26.69 -9.58
N VAL A 496 5.19 -25.50 -9.74
CA VAL A 496 4.87 -24.96 -11.08
C VAL A 496 6.13 -24.61 -11.86
N VAL A 497 7.16 -24.03 -11.23
CA VAL A 497 8.43 -23.75 -11.91
C VAL A 497 9.20 -25.00 -12.24
N ALA A 498 9.18 -26.03 -11.38
CA ALA A 498 9.81 -27.34 -11.63
C ALA A 498 9.18 -28.04 -12.83
N ALA A 499 7.84 -28.06 -12.90
CA ALA A 499 7.10 -28.68 -13.99
C ALA A 499 7.41 -28.01 -15.33
N GLU A 500 7.48 -26.68 -15.37
CA GLU A 500 7.81 -25.95 -16.59
C GLU A 500 9.29 -26.08 -16.96
N ALA A 501 10.21 -26.09 -15.99
CA ALA A 501 11.63 -26.32 -16.25
C ALA A 501 11.90 -27.70 -16.88
N ALA A 502 11.11 -28.72 -16.52
CA ALA A 502 11.20 -30.06 -17.11
C ALA A 502 10.73 -30.10 -18.57
N ARG A 503 9.86 -29.19 -18.99
CA ARG A 503 9.30 -29.07 -20.34
C ARG A 503 10.10 -28.15 -21.25
N THR A 504 10.82 -27.20 -20.69
CA THR A 504 11.57 -26.18 -21.40
C THR A 504 12.89 -26.80 -21.92
N ALA A 505 13.23 -26.52 -23.19
CA ALA A 505 14.47 -26.96 -23.77
C ALA A 505 15.70 -26.42 -23.00
N PRO A 506 16.82 -27.19 -23.00
CA PRO A 506 18.06 -26.71 -22.37
C PRO A 506 18.51 -25.35 -22.90
N GLY A 507 18.72 -24.39 -21.98
CA GLY A 507 19.11 -23.02 -22.32
C GLY A 507 18.84 -22.02 -21.19
N PRO A 508 18.99 -20.72 -21.46
CA PRO A 508 18.82 -19.67 -20.45
C PRO A 508 17.43 -19.68 -19.80
N ALA A 509 16.37 -19.90 -20.58
CA ALA A 509 14.99 -19.96 -20.08
C ALA A 509 14.79 -21.10 -19.07
N GLN A 510 15.26 -22.32 -19.40
CA GLN A 510 15.23 -23.46 -18.48
C GLN A 510 16.03 -23.17 -17.20
N MET A 511 17.19 -22.53 -17.34
CA MET A 511 18.05 -22.23 -16.21
C MET A 511 17.43 -21.18 -15.29
N ARG A 512 16.71 -20.20 -15.87
CA ARG A 512 15.93 -19.24 -15.08
C ARG A 512 14.85 -19.94 -14.24
N LEU A 513 14.11 -20.88 -14.83
CA LEU A 513 13.11 -21.65 -14.11
C LEU A 513 13.72 -22.55 -13.03
N ARG A 514 14.90 -23.16 -13.30
CA ARG A 514 15.64 -23.94 -12.29
C ARG A 514 16.12 -23.06 -11.13
N ALA A 515 16.61 -21.85 -11.41
CA ALA A 515 16.99 -20.91 -10.34
C ALA A 515 15.78 -20.54 -9.48
N ALA A 516 14.63 -20.24 -10.11
CA ALA A 516 13.38 -19.99 -9.38
C ALA A 516 12.94 -21.22 -8.55
N HIS A 517 13.10 -22.43 -9.08
CA HIS A 517 12.81 -23.65 -8.34
C HIS A 517 13.70 -23.78 -7.09
N PHE A 518 15.01 -23.59 -7.22
CA PHE A 518 15.93 -23.58 -6.06
C PHE A 518 15.57 -22.50 -5.03
N LEU A 519 15.15 -21.33 -5.50
CA LEU A 519 14.71 -20.24 -4.62
C LEU A 519 13.48 -20.68 -3.79
N TRP A 520 12.40 -21.07 -4.48
CA TRP A 520 11.14 -21.38 -3.80
C TRP A 520 11.20 -22.66 -2.96
N GLU A 521 11.99 -23.68 -3.34
CA GLU A 521 12.29 -24.82 -2.45
C GLU A 521 13.10 -24.36 -1.22
N GLY A 522 14.12 -23.52 -1.43
CA GLY A 522 15.05 -23.09 -0.37
C GLY A 522 14.43 -22.20 0.70
N VAL A 523 13.35 -21.48 0.37
CA VAL A 523 12.63 -20.61 1.33
C VAL A 523 11.41 -21.27 1.96
N GLN A 524 11.10 -22.53 1.68
CA GLN A 524 10.01 -23.24 2.35
C GLN A 524 10.35 -23.53 3.82
N ASP A 525 9.37 -23.34 4.69
CA ASP A 525 9.48 -23.74 6.10
C ASP A 525 9.48 -25.25 6.26
N ALA A 526 8.67 -25.99 5.50
CA ALA A 526 8.54 -27.45 5.54
C ALA A 526 9.08 -28.11 4.27
N GLU A 527 10.40 -28.04 4.06
CA GLU A 527 11.09 -28.67 2.92
C GLU A 527 11.35 -30.16 3.20
N ASP A 528 10.84 -31.06 2.35
CA ASP A 528 10.97 -32.52 2.54
C ASP A 528 12.35 -33.06 2.14
N ASP A 529 12.97 -32.53 1.06
CA ASP A 529 14.21 -33.01 0.44
C ASP A 529 15.37 -31.98 0.46
N GLY A 530 15.48 -31.17 1.53
CA GLY A 530 16.45 -30.09 1.61
C GLY A 530 17.90 -30.48 1.38
N ARG A 531 18.30 -31.70 1.79
CA ARG A 531 19.67 -32.22 1.57
C ARG A 531 19.92 -32.55 0.09
N GLU A 532 18.93 -33.11 -0.61
CA GLU A 532 19.05 -33.44 -2.03
C GLU A 532 19.04 -32.16 -2.88
N ARG A 533 18.18 -31.21 -2.57
CA ARG A 533 18.19 -29.90 -3.21
C ARG A 533 19.55 -29.22 -3.08
N ALA A 534 20.10 -29.21 -1.87
CA ALA A 534 21.43 -28.62 -1.62
C ALA A 534 22.53 -29.27 -2.45
N ARG A 535 22.54 -30.63 -2.56
CA ARG A 535 23.49 -31.34 -3.42
C ARG A 535 23.32 -30.95 -4.89
N ARG A 536 22.09 -30.86 -5.38
CA ARG A 536 21.79 -30.43 -6.74
C ARG A 536 22.24 -28.99 -7.01
N LEU A 537 21.98 -28.07 -6.09
CA LEU A 537 22.38 -26.67 -6.22
C LEU A 537 23.92 -26.55 -6.15
N THR A 538 24.59 -27.25 -5.24
CA THR A 538 26.05 -27.29 -5.15
C THR A 538 26.65 -27.80 -6.45
N GLY A 539 26.15 -28.91 -7.01
CA GLY A 539 26.61 -29.47 -8.28
C GLY A 539 26.36 -28.50 -9.46
N THR A 540 25.23 -27.81 -9.48
CA THR A 540 24.92 -26.82 -10.51
C THR A 540 25.81 -25.59 -10.41
N ALA A 541 26.09 -25.12 -9.18
CA ALA A 541 26.92 -23.93 -8.94
C ALA A 541 28.45 -24.23 -9.02
N ALA A 542 28.85 -25.51 -9.03
CA ALA A 542 30.25 -25.91 -9.15
C ALA A 542 30.84 -25.43 -10.48
N GLY A 543 31.89 -24.65 -10.44
CA GLY A 543 32.55 -24.10 -11.62
C GLY A 543 31.90 -22.86 -12.23
N LEU A 544 30.81 -22.36 -11.69
CA LEU A 544 30.27 -21.06 -12.10
C LEU A 544 31.20 -19.93 -11.66
N SER A 545 31.42 -18.97 -12.53
CA SER A 545 32.29 -17.81 -12.29
C SER A 545 31.57 -16.44 -12.28
N GLY A 546 30.24 -16.44 -12.47
CA GLY A 546 29.46 -15.20 -12.55
C GLY A 546 29.58 -14.49 -13.88
N ARG A 547 29.69 -15.22 -14.99
CA ARG A 547 29.82 -14.65 -16.34
C ARG A 547 28.57 -13.91 -16.81
N ASP A 548 27.43 -14.40 -16.44
CA ASP A 548 26.14 -13.81 -16.77
C ASP A 548 25.21 -13.76 -15.55
N ASN A 549 24.07 -13.11 -15.72
CA ASN A 549 23.12 -12.91 -14.62
C ASN A 549 22.52 -14.22 -14.10
N THR A 550 22.39 -15.24 -14.93
CA THR A 550 21.91 -16.57 -14.50
C THR A 550 22.91 -17.23 -13.56
N GLU A 551 24.21 -17.23 -13.91
CA GLU A 551 25.26 -17.73 -13.04
C GLU A 551 25.33 -16.95 -11.73
N ARG A 552 25.23 -15.60 -11.77
CA ARG A 552 25.26 -14.75 -10.58
C ARG A 552 24.10 -15.07 -9.63
N VAL A 553 22.89 -15.20 -10.15
CA VAL A 553 21.73 -15.56 -9.32
C VAL A 553 21.90 -16.94 -8.69
N LEU A 554 22.37 -17.93 -9.44
CA LEU A 554 22.65 -19.27 -8.87
C LEU A 554 23.73 -19.22 -7.78
N LEU A 555 24.74 -18.38 -7.92
CA LEU A 555 25.76 -18.16 -6.88
C LEU A 555 25.16 -17.47 -5.64
N MET A 556 24.28 -16.49 -5.79
CA MET A 556 23.55 -15.87 -4.67
C MET A 556 22.72 -16.90 -3.90
N LEU A 557 21.96 -17.73 -4.62
CA LEU A 557 21.16 -18.81 -4.02
C LEU A 557 22.06 -19.86 -3.33
N ARG A 558 23.20 -20.17 -3.91
CA ARG A 558 24.17 -21.13 -3.32
C ARG A 558 24.81 -20.55 -2.05
N ALA A 559 25.13 -19.25 -2.03
CA ALA A 559 25.64 -18.59 -0.84
C ALA A 559 24.64 -18.67 0.33
N PHE A 560 23.36 -18.43 0.04
CA PHE A 560 22.32 -18.52 1.04
C PHE A 560 22.06 -19.97 1.52
N ASP A 561 22.04 -20.93 0.61
CA ASP A 561 21.93 -22.35 0.99
C ASP A 561 23.10 -22.80 1.86
N ALA A 562 24.33 -22.42 1.51
CA ALA A 562 25.52 -22.67 2.33
C ALA A 562 25.38 -22.04 3.74
N THR A 563 24.90 -20.81 3.79
CA THR A 563 24.63 -20.10 5.05
C THR A 563 23.62 -20.86 5.91
N ALA A 564 22.49 -21.25 5.35
CA ALA A 564 21.45 -21.99 6.10
C ALA A 564 21.98 -23.35 6.62
N ARG A 565 22.84 -23.99 5.89
CA ARG A 565 23.47 -25.26 6.27
C ARG A 565 24.60 -25.14 7.29
N GLY A 566 25.10 -23.90 7.53
CA GLY A 566 26.23 -23.63 8.42
C GLY A 566 27.56 -24.13 7.84
N GLU A 567 27.74 -24.01 6.52
CA GLU A 567 29.03 -24.24 5.86
C GLU A 567 30.01 -23.09 6.20
N SER A 568 31.27 -23.19 5.84
CA SER A 568 32.27 -22.19 6.21
C SER A 568 31.90 -20.77 5.75
N ALA A 569 31.92 -19.81 6.67
CA ALA A 569 31.66 -18.40 6.37
C ALA A 569 32.63 -17.84 5.33
N GLU A 570 33.88 -18.27 5.33
CA GLU A 570 34.88 -17.88 4.32
C GLU A 570 34.46 -18.34 2.92
N GLU A 571 34.02 -19.60 2.77
CA GLU A 571 33.53 -20.14 1.51
C GLU A 571 32.28 -19.41 1.04
N ILE A 572 31.34 -19.08 1.94
CA ILE A 572 30.13 -18.31 1.65
C ILE A 572 30.50 -16.94 1.09
N VAL A 573 31.46 -16.25 1.70
CA VAL A 573 31.93 -14.95 1.22
C VAL A 573 32.54 -15.08 -0.17
N GLN A 574 33.38 -16.08 -0.42
CA GLN A 574 33.98 -16.32 -1.73
C GLN A 574 32.92 -16.61 -2.82
N ILE A 575 31.89 -17.37 -2.49
CA ILE A 575 30.77 -17.64 -3.39
C ILE A 575 30.01 -16.33 -3.70
N GLY A 576 29.71 -15.55 -2.67
CA GLY A 576 29.03 -14.26 -2.80
C GLY A 576 29.79 -13.23 -3.64
N GLU A 577 31.11 -13.14 -3.46
CA GLU A 577 31.97 -12.25 -4.25
C GLU A 577 31.94 -12.59 -5.75
N ARG A 578 31.89 -13.87 -6.12
CA ARG A 578 31.74 -14.28 -7.52
C ARG A 578 30.38 -13.90 -8.13
N ALA A 579 29.37 -13.67 -7.30
CA ALA A 579 28.07 -13.21 -7.75
C ALA A 579 28.02 -11.70 -8.04
N LEU A 580 28.97 -10.93 -7.54
CA LEU A 580 29.08 -9.49 -7.69
C LEU A 580 30.06 -9.13 -8.83
N VAL A 581 30.00 -7.88 -9.28
CA VAL A 581 30.97 -7.28 -10.21
C VAL A 581 31.62 -6.12 -9.46
N ASP A 582 32.91 -6.23 -9.21
CA ASP A 582 33.65 -5.22 -8.43
C ASP A 582 32.99 -4.86 -7.08
N GLY A 583 32.36 -5.86 -6.45
CA GLY A 583 31.69 -5.72 -5.15
C GLY A 583 30.27 -5.15 -5.17
N VAL A 584 29.69 -4.89 -6.37
CA VAL A 584 28.32 -4.39 -6.55
C VAL A 584 27.46 -5.35 -7.37
N LEU A 585 26.14 -5.17 -7.31
CA LEU A 585 25.21 -5.98 -8.11
C LEU A 585 25.35 -5.65 -9.61
N ALA A 586 25.38 -6.69 -10.44
CA ALA A 586 25.43 -6.50 -11.88
C ALA A 586 24.11 -5.92 -12.40
N PRO A 587 24.11 -5.12 -13.48
CA PRO A 587 22.89 -4.65 -14.12
C PRO A 587 21.94 -5.82 -14.45
N GLY A 588 20.66 -5.71 -14.04
CA GLY A 588 19.65 -6.75 -14.24
C GLY A 588 19.63 -7.87 -13.18
N THR A 589 20.46 -7.81 -12.13
CA THR A 589 20.37 -8.66 -10.94
C THR A 589 20.12 -7.84 -9.67
N GLY A 590 19.78 -6.54 -9.82
CA GLY A 590 19.54 -5.63 -8.70
C GLY A 590 18.16 -5.77 -8.08
N TRP A 591 17.80 -4.79 -7.26
CA TRP A 591 16.60 -4.77 -6.43
C TRP A 591 15.32 -4.47 -7.20
N THR A 592 15.40 -3.64 -8.25
CA THR A 592 14.27 -3.22 -9.09
C THR A 592 14.62 -3.37 -10.56
N GLY A 593 13.59 -3.49 -11.43
CA GLY A 593 13.79 -3.61 -12.87
C GLY A 593 14.56 -4.85 -13.32
N THR A 594 14.47 -5.91 -12.56
CA THR A 594 15.10 -7.21 -12.82
C THR A 594 14.04 -8.25 -13.20
N SER A 595 14.41 -9.20 -14.05
CA SER A 595 13.58 -10.35 -14.37
C SER A 595 13.64 -11.47 -13.32
N TRP A 596 14.43 -11.29 -12.25
CA TRP A 596 14.71 -12.29 -11.21
C TRP A 596 14.00 -12.07 -9.88
N GLY A 597 13.39 -10.90 -9.70
CA GLY A 597 12.90 -10.47 -8.40
C GLY A 597 14.00 -9.87 -7.51
N PHE A 598 13.62 -9.39 -6.36
CA PHE A 598 14.54 -8.78 -5.37
C PHE A 598 15.08 -9.81 -4.36
N GLU A 599 14.58 -11.03 -4.37
CA GLU A 599 14.92 -12.08 -3.39
C GLU A 599 16.40 -12.52 -3.50
N PRO A 600 16.99 -12.74 -4.69
CA PRO A 600 18.38 -13.17 -4.78
C PRO A 600 19.36 -12.18 -4.15
N PRO A 601 19.34 -10.86 -4.45
CA PRO A 601 20.22 -9.90 -3.77
C PRO A 601 19.96 -9.79 -2.27
N ALA A 602 18.70 -9.91 -1.82
CA ALA A 602 18.35 -9.92 -0.40
C ALA A 602 18.97 -11.13 0.34
N LEU A 603 18.87 -12.32 -0.26
CA LEU A 603 19.46 -13.54 0.29
C LEU A 603 21.00 -13.49 0.32
N LEU A 604 21.63 -12.88 -0.69
CA LEU A 604 23.06 -12.64 -0.69
C LEU A 604 23.49 -11.71 0.44
N ALA A 605 22.81 -10.57 0.59
CA ALA A 605 23.10 -9.60 1.64
C ALA A 605 22.92 -10.21 3.04
N LEU A 606 21.86 -11.01 3.26
CA LEU A 606 21.68 -11.79 4.48
C LEU A 606 22.83 -12.78 4.70
N SER A 607 23.32 -13.45 3.64
CA SER A 607 24.46 -14.37 3.75
C SER A 607 25.71 -13.66 4.24
N PHE A 608 25.98 -12.46 3.75
CA PHE A 608 27.07 -11.63 4.26
C PHE A 608 26.85 -11.20 5.71
N ALA A 609 25.62 -10.82 6.09
CA ALA A 609 25.32 -10.45 7.48
C ALA A 609 25.54 -11.62 8.45
N PHE A 610 25.18 -12.85 8.08
CA PHE A 610 25.44 -14.04 8.88
C PHE A 610 26.92 -14.40 8.96
N ALA A 611 27.69 -14.13 7.89
CA ALA A 611 29.13 -14.39 7.81
C ALA A 611 30.00 -13.30 8.45
N ASP A 612 29.46 -12.46 9.33
CA ASP A 612 30.11 -11.32 10.00
C ASP A 612 30.65 -10.24 9.02
N GLN A 613 30.14 -10.17 7.78
CA GLN A 613 30.47 -9.15 6.77
C GLN A 613 29.42 -8.04 6.76
N LEU A 614 29.19 -7.41 7.93
CA LEU A 614 28.09 -6.46 8.09
C LEU A 614 28.19 -5.23 7.19
N ASP A 615 29.41 -4.72 6.92
CA ASP A 615 29.60 -3.55 6.04
C ASP A 615 29.13 -3.85 4.60
N ARG A 616 29.38 -5.07 4.10
CA ARG A 616 28.91 -5.51 2.78
C ARG A 616 27.39 -5.70 2.75
N ALA A 617 26.82 -6.28 3.81
CA ALA A 617 25.38 -6.45 3.94
C ALA A 617 24.67 -5.10 4.00
N GLU A 618 25.14 -4.16 4.83
CA GLU A 618 24.60 -2.81 4.94
C GLU A 618 24.65 -2.07 3.59
N ASN A 619 25.77 -2.11 2.87
CA ASN A 619 25.90 -1.49 1.55
C ASN A 619 24.85 -2.02 0.56
N LEU A 620 24.61 -3.34 0.52
CA LEU A 620 23.60 -3.94 -0.34
C LEU A 620 22.17 -3.58 0.11
N PHE A 621 21.88 -3.56 1.41
CA PHE A 621 20.57 -3.16 1.93
C PHE A 621 20.28 -1.68 1.67
N ASP A 622 21.26 -0.81 1.83
CA ASP A 622 21.16 0.62 1.50
C ASP A 622 20.99 0.85 0.00
N GLU A 623 21.64 0.04 -0.84
CA GLU A 623 21.39 0.03 -2.29
C GLU A 623 19.94 -0.37 -2.59
N GLY A 624 19.43 -1.41 -1.92
CA GLY A 624 18.05 -1.86 -2.06
C GLY A 624 17.04 -0.80 -1.64
N MET A 625 17.26 -0.18 -0.48
CA MET A 625 16.40 0.90 0.03
C MET A 625 16.33 2.05 -0.98
N ARG A 626 17.49 2.56 -1.43
CA ARG A 626 17.54 3.64 -2.43
C ARG A 626 16.90 3.24 -3.75
N ALA A 627 17.10 1.99 -4.21
CA ALA A 627 16.49 1.50 -5.44
C ALA A 627 14.96 1.49 -5.36
N PHE A 628 14.39 1.09 -4.23
CA PHE A 628 12.94 1.14 -4.01
C PHE A 628 12.41 2.57 -3.92
N GLU A 629 13.10 3.46 -3.19
CA GLU A 629 12.74 4.88 -3.09
C GLU A 629 12.75 5.57 -4.46
N ILE A 630 13.84 5.44 -5.22
CA ILE A 630 13.98 6.06 -6.57
C ILE A 630 12.93 5.50 -7.54
N SER A 631 12.62 4.20 -7.46
CA SER A 631 11.62 3.57 -8.30
C SER A 631 10.19 3.86 -7.83
N GLY A 632 10.01 4.59 -6.72
CA GLY A 632 8.73 4.84 -6.10
C GLY A 632 8.04 3.59 -5.56
N TRP A 633 8.78 2.49 -5.37
CA TRP A 633 8.22 1.27 -4.80
C TRP A 633 7.95 1.46 -3.32
N SER A 634 6.79 1.04 -2.90
CA SER A 634 6.26 1.25 -1.57
C SER A 634 5.53 -0.01 -1.11
N GLY A 635 4.86 0.04 0.03
CA GLY A 635 4.09 -1.10 0.53
C GLY A 635 4.98 -2.28 0.88
N GLY A 636 4.70 -3.46 0.29
CA GLY A 636 5.34 -4.73 0.66
C GLY A 636 6.85 -4.76 0.45
N HIS A 637 7.34 -4.24 -0.66
CA HIS A 637 8.76 -4.23 -0.97
C HIS A 637 9.53 -3.29 -0.03
N LEU A 638 9.01 -2.09 0.20
CA LEU A 638 9.62 -1.15 1.13
C LEU A 638 9.54 -1.67 2.58
N ALA A 639 8.43 -2.31 2.97
CA ALA A 639 8.30 -2.98 4.26
C ALA A 639 9.39 -4.04 4.45
N PHE A 640 9.65 -4.85 3.43
CA PHE A 640 10.69 -5.86 3.48
C PHE A 640 12.10 -5.25 3.54
N ALA A 641 12.37 -4.17 2.79
CA ALA A 641 13.64 -3.44 2.87
C ALA A 641 13.89 -2.90 4.29
N HIS A 642 12.88 -2.28 4.92
CA HIS A 642 12.98 -1.85 6.32
C HIS A 642 13.25 -3.02 7.28
N THR A 643 12.67 -4.20 7.01
CA THR A 643 12.97 -5.41 7.79
C THR A 643 14.45 -5.78 7.69
N LEU A 644 15.02 -5.78 6.48
CA LEU A 644 16.43 -6.14 6.25
C LEU A 644 17.41 -5.14 6.87
N VAL A 645 17.14 -3.84 6.72
CA VAL A 645 17.93 -2.77 7.37
C VAL A 645 17.83 -2.89 8.89
N GLY A 646 16.62 -3.10 9.43
CA GLY A 646 16.40 -3.33 10.85
C GLY A 646 17.19 -4.54 11.36
N TYR A 647 17.26 -5.63 10.59
CA TYR A 647 18.08 -6.78 10.92
C TYR A 647 19.59 -6.45 10.96
N ALA A 648 20.10 -5.69 9.98
CA ALA A 648 21.50 -5.27 9.99
C ALA A 648 21.85 -4.42 11.24
N HIS A 649 20.98 -3.47 11.59
CA HIS A 649 21.11 -2.70 12.84
C HIS A 649 21.07 -3.59 14.08
N ARG A 650 20.17 -4.57 14.14
CA ARG A 650 20.11 -5.55 15.25
C ARG A 650 21.42 -6.34 15.37
N ARG A 651 21.96 -6.81 14.26
CA ARG A 651 23.27 -7.52 14.22
C ARG A 651 24.41 -6.63 14.68
N ARG A 652 24.43 -5.37 14.29
CA ARG A 652 25.44 -4.37 14.66
C ARG A 652 25.38 -4.00 16.16
N GLY A 653 24.26 -4.25 16.82
CA GLY A 653 23.98 -3.83 18.20
C GLY A 653 23.36 -2.44 18.31
N ARG A 654 22.83 -1.86 17.23
CA ARG A 654 22.05 -0.61 17.23
C ARG A 654 20.57 -0.92 17.45
N LEU A 655 20.23 -1.34 18.68
CA LEU A 655 18.91 -1.92 18.96
C LEU A 655 17.78 -0.92 18.86
N VAL A 656 18.02 0.35 19.18
CA VAL A 656 17.02 1.44 19.09
C VAL A 656 16.68 1.70 17.62
N ASP A 657 17.68 1.81 16.76
CA ASP A 657 17.48 2.00 15.32
C ASP A 657 16.80 0.77 14.71
N ALA A 658 17.24 -0.44 15.10
CA ALA A 658 16.62 -1.68 14.65
C ALA A 658 15.11 -1.71 14.95
N GLU A 659 14.73 -1.36 16.18
CA GLU A 659 13.31 -1.30 16.57
C GLU A 659 12.54 -0.29 15.73
N ALA A 660 13.09 0.90 15.49
CA ALA A 660 12.44 1.94 14.69
C ALA A 660 12.17 1.45 13.26
N TYR A 661 13.17 0.85 12.60
CA TYR A 661 13.02 0.28 11.26
C TYR A 661 12.00 -0.87 11.22
N LEU A 662 12.00 -1.75 12.23
CA LEU A 662 11.10 -2.91 12.28
C LEU A 662 9.65 -2.51 12.57
N ARG A 663 9.42 -1.51 13.42
CA ARG A 663 8.09 -0.94 13.63
C ARG A 663 7.56 -0.26 12.35
N GLU A 664 8.44 0.45 11.63
CA GLU A 664 8.08 1.04 10.33
C GLU A 664 7.78 -0.03 9.28
N SER A 665 8.58 -1.11 9.21
CA SER A 665 8.30 -2.25 8.35
C SER A 665 6.90 -2.82 8.57
N LEU A 666 6.53 -3.10 9.82
CA LEU A 666 5.21 -3.63 10.15
C LEU A 666 4.10 -2.63 9.83
N ARG A 667 4.31 -1.33 10.08
CA ARG A 667 3.37 -0.27 9.71
C ARG A 667 3.13 -0.23 8.19
N LEU A 668 4.18 -0.40 7.39
CA LEU A 668 4.08 -0.46 5.94
C LEU A 668 3.38 -1.74 5.48
N ALA A 669 3.68 -2.88 6.09
CA ALA A 669 3.05 -4.16 5.80
C ALA A 669 1.55 -4.15 6.11
N ASP A 670 1.14 -3.58 7.25
CA ASP A 670 -0.27 -3.42 7.66
C ASP A 670 -1.10 -2.61 6.63
N ARG A 671 -0.46 -1.79 5.80
CA ARG A 671 -1.12 -1.01 4.75
C ARG A 671 -1.43 -1.83 3.50
N VAL A 672 -0.64 -2.88 3.26
CA VAL A 672 -0.80 -3.76 2.10
C VAL A 672 -1.88 -4.80 2.34
N GLY A 673 -1.96 -5.33 3.54
CA GLY A 673 -2.94 -6.32 3.95
C GLY A 673 -2.56 -7.02 5.25
N ASP A 674 -3.47 -7.83 5.78
CA ASP A 674 -3.26 -8.59 7.01
C ASP A 674 -2.56 -9.92 6.74
N ARG A 675 -1.72 -10.37 7.67
CA ARG A 675 -1.10 -11.70 7.69
C ARG A 675 -0.32 -12.09 6.43
N LEU A 676 0.30 -11.13 5.76
CA LEU A 676 1.17 -11.41 4.63
C LEU A 676 2.48 -12.06 5.08
N PRO A 677 3.17 -12.85 4.23
CA PRO A 677 4.46 -13.48 4.57
C PRO A 677 5.50 -12.51 5.10
N MET A 678 5.51 -11.26 4.65
CA MET A 678 6.42 -10.22 5.14
C MET A 678 6.23 -9.86 6.61
N HIS A 679 5.01 -9.99 7.16
CA HIS A 679 4.77 -9.74 8.58
C HIS A 679 5.56 -10.71 9.46
N TRP A 680 5.69 -11.98 9.04
CA TRP A 680 6.43 -12.98 9.80
C TRP A 680 7.90 -12.61 10.00
N ASN A 681 8.57 -12.09 8.97
CA ASN A 681 9.95 -11.62 9.09
C ASN A 681 10.03 -10.39 10.00
N GLY A 682 9.15 -9.39 9.78
CA GLY A 682 9.11 -8.17 10.59
C GLY A 682 8.86 -8.44 12.07
N ILE A 683 7.86 -9.29 12.40
CA ILE A 683 7.53 -9.60 13.80
C ILE A 683 8.60 -10.46 14.47
N CYS A 684 9.19 -11.44 13.77
CA CYS A 684 10.30 -12.24 14.30
C CYS A 684 11.45 -11.35 14.72
N MET A 685 11.88 -10.44 13.83
CA MET A 685 13.00 -9.54 14.11
C MET A 685 12.65 -8.51 15.19
N LEU A 686 11.42 -7.99 15.22
CA LEU A 686 10.98 -7.05 16.25
C LEU A 686 10.97 -7.72 17.64
N VAL A 687 10.40 -8.90 17.76
CA VAL A 687 10.40 -9.65 19.03
C VAL A 687 11.83 -9.96 19.50
N ASP A 688 12.71 -10.40 18.59
CA ASP A 688 14.13 -10.63 18.90
C ASP A 688 14.84 -9.34 19.38
N THR A 689 14.57 -8.21 18.73
CA THR A 689 15.15 -6.92 19.10
C THR A 689 14.64 -6.43 20.45
N LEU A 690 13.35 -6.52 20.72
CA LEU A 690 12.75 -6.13 22.01
C LEU A 690 13.26 -6.98 23.16
N LEU A 691 13.43 -8.30 22.93
CA LEU A 691 14.06 -9.19 23.93
C LEU A 691 15.51 -8.81 24.21
N ALA A 692 16.29 -8.44 23.16
CA ALA A 692 17.67 -7.97 23.33
C ALA A 692 17.73 -6.64 24.11
N ARG A 693 16.73 -5.76 23.94
CA ARG A 693 16.59 -4.52 24.72
C ARG A 693 16.18 -4.81 26.19
N GLY A 694 15.58 -5.95 26.47
CA GLY A 694 15.00 -6.26 27.78
C GLY A 694 13.53 -5.86 27.94
N HIS A 695 12.87 -5.47 26.86
CA HIS A 695 11.47 -5.01 26.81
C HIS A 695 10.52 -6.21 26.61
N VAL A 696 10.51 -7.13 27.55
CA VAL A 696 9.81 -8.42 27.45
C VAL A 696 8.29 -8.24 27.27
N GLU A 697 7.71 -7.29 27.99
CA GLU A 697 6.26 -7.04 27.91
C GLU A 697 5.85 -6.48 26.54
N GLU A 698 6.61 -5.54 25.98
CA GLU A 698 6.38 -5.03 24.62
C GLU A 698 6.56 -6.14 23.55
N ALA A 699 7.54 -7.05 23.76
CA ALA A 699 7.73 -8.21 22.91
C ALA A 699 6.50 -9.15 22.94
N ARG A 700 5.90 -9.36 24.12
CA ARG A 700 4.66 -10.14 24.29
C ARG A 700 3.49 -9.45 23.59
N GLU A 701 3.28 -8.15 23.80
CA GLU A 701 2.20 -7.39 23.16
C GLU A 701 2.32 -7.40 21.63
N ALA A 702 3.54 -7.22 21.09
CA ALA A 702 3.79 -7.30 19.66
C ALA A 702 3.48 -8.71 19.12
N ALA A 703 3.90 -9.75 19.80
CA ALA A 703 3.61 -11.14 19.42
C ALA A 703 2.11 -11.45 19.43
N GLU A 704 1.36 -10.95 20.41
CA GLU A 704 -0.10 -11.12 20.49
C GLU A 704 -0.82 -10.35 19.38
N ARG A 705 -0.45 -9.10 19.14
CA ARG A 705 -1.04 -8.26 18.10
C ARG A 705 -0.97 -8.91 16.71
N TYR A 706 0.14 -9.53 16.37
CA TYR A 706 0.35 -10.17 15.07
C TYR A 706 0.12 -11.68 15.09
N ALA A 707 -0.45 -12.23 16.16
CA ALA A 707 -0.71 -13.66 16.32
C ALA A 707 0.53 -14.54 16.05
N PHE A 708 1.68 -14.14 16.62
CA PHE A 708 2.97 -14.81 16.45
C PHE A 708 3.00 -16.15 17.21
N ALA A 709 2.32 -17.14 16.65
CA ALA A 709 2.14 -18.49 17.18
C ALA A 709 1.86 -19.49 16.03
N PRO A 710 2.00 -20.80 16.25
CA PRO A 710 1.59 -21.79 15.26
C PRO A 710 0.10 -21.66 14.85
N PRO A 711 -0.28 -21.95 13.58
CA PRO A 711 0.60 -22.40 12.49
C PRO A 711 1.47 -21.28 11.93
N TYR A 712 2.72 -21.58 11.65
CA TYR A 712 3.66 -20.63 11.05
C TYR A 712 3.42 -20.49 9.54
N ALA A 713 3.99 -19.42 8.92
CA ALA A 713 3.94 -19.23 7.47
C ALA A 713 4.61 -20.40 6.72
N SER A 714 4.23 -20.62 5.47
CA SER A 714 4.82 -21.66 4.62
C SER A 714 6.26 -21.35 4.19
N SER A 715 6.66 -20.07 4.27
CA SER A 715 8.01 -19.60 4.04
C SER A 715 8.79 -19.40 5.33
N ILE A 716 10.13 -19.54 5.23
CA ILE A 716 11.02 -19.29 6.37
C ILE A 716 10.91 -17.85 6.85
N ALA A 717 10.96 -17.66 8.16
CA ALA A 717 11.26 -16.37 8.77
C ALA A 717 12.74 -16.29 9.17
N ILE A 718 13.30 -15.11 9.19
CA ILE A 718 14.68 -14.86 9.55
C ILE A 718 14.71 -13.75 10.62
N PRO A 719 15.24 -14.03 11.83
CA PRO A 719 15.66 -15.32 12.35
C PRO A 719 14.51 -16.34 12.43
N ASP A 720 14.81 -17.64 12.67
CA ASP A 720 13.78 -18.68 12.70
C ASP A 720 12.69 -18.37 13.72
N ALA A 721 11.42 -18.43 13.27
CA ALA A 721 10.26 -18.00 14.06
C ALA A 721 10.08 -18.81 15.34
N ARG A 722 10.30 -20.14 15.30
CA ARG A 722 10.15 -21.03 16.46
C ARG A 722 11.26 -20.75 17.48
N SER A 723 12.49 -20.51 17.02
CA SER A 723 13.62 -20.13 17.86
C SER A 723 13.35 -18.81 18.60
N VAL A 724 12.85 -17.80 17.89
CA VAL A 724 12.49 -16.50 18.52
C VAL A 724 11.33 -16.66 19.51
N ARG A 725 10.31 -17.45 19.16
CA ARG A 725 9.20 -17.73 20.07
C ARG A 725 9.66 -18.49 21.31
N GLY A 726 10.55 -19.46 21.14
CA GLY A 726 11.15 -20.18 22.29
C GLY A 726 11.83 -19.23 23.27
N ARG A 727 12.62 -18.26 22.78
CA ARG A 727 13.23 -17.20 23.61
C ARG A 727 12.21 -16.30 24.29
N LEU A 728 11.15 -15.91 23.58
CA LEU A 728 10.05 -15.14 24.18
C LEU A 728 9.40 -15.90 25.34
N LEU A 729 9.11 -17.19 25.14
CA LEU A 729 8.53 -18.04 26.19
C LEU A 729 9.46 -18.18 27.40
N LEU A 730 10.78 -18.31 27.20
CA LEU A 730 11.77 -18.28 28.29
C LEU A 730 11.75 -16.97 29.05
N ALA A 731 11.76 -15.86 28.36
CA ALA A 731 11.70 -14.53 28.95
C ALA A 731 10.42 -14.27 29.76
N LEU A 732 9.32 -14.94 29.39
CA LEU A 732 8.04 -14.91 30.10
C LEU A 732 7.94 -15.95 31.25
N GLY A 733 9.00 -16.74 31.51
CA GLY A 733 9.01 -17.76 32.54
C GLY A 733 8.22 -19.04 32.21
N ARG A 734 7.83 -19.22 30.92
CA ARG A 734 7.08 -20.39 30.42
C ARG A 734 8.03 -21.46 29.91
N THR A 735 8.88 -21.98 30.84
CA THR A 735 10.04 -22.82 30.52
C THR A 735 9.65 -24.13 29.83
N GLU A 736 8.61 -24.83 30.28
CA GLU A 736 8.18 -26.13 29.68
C GLU A 736 7.74 -25.93 28.21
N GLU A 737 6.99 -24.88 27.94
CA GLU A 737 6.54 -24.56 26.57
C GLU A 737 7.70 -24.16 25.69
N ALA A 738 8.66 -23.42 26.23
CA ALA A 738 9.86 -23.00 25.52
C ALA A 738 10.73 -24.21 25.14
N ILE A 739 10.92 -25.16 26.05
CA ILE A 739 11.63 -26.42 25.79
C ILE A 739 10.97 -27.16 24.65
N ALA A 740 9.65 -27.37 24.71
CA ALA A 740 8.90 -28.07 23.67
C ALA A 740 9.04 -27.40 22.29
N GLU A 741 8.95 -26.06 22.24
CA GLU A 741 9.10 -25.27 21.01
C GLU A 741 10.52 -25.37 20.44
N LEU A 742 11.55 -25.20 21.27
CA LEU A 742 12.96 -25.28 20.86
C LEU A 742 13.37 -26.68 20.43
N GLU A 743 12.87 -27.74 21.07
CA GLU A 743 13.06 -29.10 20.61
C GLU A 743 12.41 -29.37 19.26
N SER A 744 11.19 -28.88 19.05
CA SER A 744 10.51 -28.93 17.75
C SER A 744 11.33 -28.23 16.67
N THR A 745 11.88 -27.07 16.99
CA THR A 745 12.80 -26.30 16.11
C THR A 745 14.01 -27.14 15.73
N GLY A 746 14.68 -27.71 16.71
CA GLY A 746 15.88 -28.54 16.51
C GLY A 746 15.61 -29.73 15.60
N ARG A 747 14.51 -30.45 15.83
CA ARG A 747 14.09 -31.59 14.99
C ARG A 747 13.83 -31.13 13.54
N ALA A 748 13.08 -30.07 13.36
CA ALA A 748 12.71 -29.55 12.04
C ALA A 748 13.93 -29.08 11.23
N LEU A 749 14.82 -28.31 11.83
CA LEU A 749 16.02 -27.80 11.16
C LEU A 749 17.04 -28.90 10.85
N THR A 750 17.25 -29.84 11.78
CA THR A 750 18.15 -30.97 11.57
C THR A 750 17.67 -31.90 10.45
N ALA A 751 16.37 -32.17 10.35
CA ALA A 751 15.79 -32.94 9.27
C ALA A 751 16.08 -32.35 7.89
N ARG A 752 16.04 -30.99 7.77
CA ARG A 752 16.33 -30.25 6.55
C ARG A 752 17.83 -30.05 6.28
N GLY A 753 18.70 -30.38 7.22
CA GLY A 753 20.13 -30.14 7.16
C GLY A 753 20.50 -28.65 7.32
N ARG A 754 19.68 -27.87 8.02
CA ARG A 754 19.92 -26.47 8.38
C ARG A 754 20.57 -26.40 9.76
N HIS A 755 21.84 -26.02 9.80
CA HIS A 755 22.67 -26.12 11.00
C HIS A 755 23.33 -24.79 11.41
N ASN A 756 22.96 -23.65 10.80
CA ASN A 756 23.52 -22.36 11.13
C ASN A 756 23.05 -21.90 12.51
N SER A 757 24.00 -21.83 13.46
CA SER A 757 23.73 -21.45 14.85
C SER A 757 23.46 -19.96 15.04
N VAL A 758 23.79 -19.09 14.06
CA VAL A 758 23.50 -17.64 14.10
C VAL A 758 22.08 -17.39 13.58
N MET A 759 21.70 -18.08 12.51
CA MET A 759 20.37 -17.97 11.90
C MET A 759 19.28 -18.52 12.82
N ALA A 760 19.58 -19.60 13.56
CA ALA A 760 18.67 -20.23 14.50
C ALA A 760 19.44 -20.77 15.73
N PRO A 761 19.64 -19.97 16.79
CA PRO A 761 20.43 -20.36 17.97
C PRO A 761 19.67 -21.30 18.94
N TRP A 762 18.72 -22.08 18.43
CA TRP A 762 17.86 -22.96 19.22
C TRP A 762 18.60 -23.89 20.18
N ALA A 763 19.78 -24.38 19.78
CA ALA A 763 20.56 -25.30 20.62
C ALA A 763 21.16 -24.57 21.83
N CYS A 764 21.62 -23.31 21.65
CA CYS A 764 22.10 -22.48 22.74
C CYS A 764 20.97 -22.13 23.72
N ASP A 765 19.80 -21.76 23.19
CA ASP A 765 18.65 -21.36 23.98
C ASP A 765 18.07 -22.56 24.74
N LEU A 766 17.97 -23.72 24.08
CA LEU A 766 17.52 -24.97 24.69
C LEU A 766 18.50 -25.51 25.75
N ALA A 767 19.80 -25.41 25.51
CA ALA A 767 20.81 -25.79 26.50
C ALA A 767 20.65 -24.98 27.79
N ARG A 768 20.45 -23.67 27.69
CA ARG A 768 20.21 -22.81 28.85
C ARG A 768 18.88 -23.11 29.54
N ALA A 769 17.84 -23.43 28.80
CA ALA A 769 16.52 -23.80 29.34
C ALA A 769 16.56 -25.13 30.12
N LEU A 770 17.43 -26.06 29.73
CA LEU A 770 17.58 -27.39 30.35
C LEU A 770 18.62 -27.42 31.47
N ALA A 771 19.35 -26.32 31.74
CA ALA A 771 20.46 -26.29 32.70
C ALA A 771 20.11 -26.90 34.06
N ASP A 772 18.93 -26.57 34.60
CA ASP A 772 18.46 -27.05 35.89
C ASP A 772 17.52 -28.28 35.76
N VAL A 773 17.03 -28.62 34.56
CA VAL A 773 16.04 -29.69 34.32
C VAL A 773 16.69 -30.99 33.88
N ASP A 774 17.64 -30.92 32.95
CA ASP A 774 18.40 -32.02 32.36
C ASP A 774 19.82 -31.55 32.02
N PRO A 775 20.74 -31.49 33.00
CA PRO A 775 22.10 -30.99 32.81
C PRO A 775 22.91 -31.78 31.77
N ASP A 776 22.72 -33.07 31.67
CA ASP A 776 23.43 -33.93 30.72
C ASP A 776 23.03 -33.57 29.29
N ARG A 777 21.75 -33.41 29.04
CA ARG A 777 21.19 -32.99 27.76
C ARG A 777 21.60 -31.57 27.42
N ALA A 778 21.62 -30.66 28.38
CA ALA A 778 22.11 -29.28 28.22
C ALA A 778 23.58 -29.27 27.77
N ALA A 779 24.44 -30.07 28.37
CA ALA A 779 25.85 -30.21 27.99
C ALA A 779 26.03 -30.73 26.55
N GLU A 780 25.26 -31.76 26.16
CA GLU A 780 25.27 -32.28 24.79
C GLU A 780 24.88 -31.19 23.76
N LEU A 781 23.85 -30.41 24.05
CA LEU A 781 23.41 -29.33 23.18
C LEU A 781 24.43 -28.19 23.10
N ALA A 782 25.06 -27.81 24.20
CA ALA A 782 26.13 -26.81 24.19
C ALA A 782 27.35 -27.30 23.36
N ALA A 783 27.73 -28.55 23.50
CA ALA A 783 28.78 -29.16 22.66
C ALA A 783 28.39 -29.16 21.18
N TYR A 784 27.15 -29.51 20.86
CA TYR A 784 26.63 -29.44 19.50
C TYR A 784 26.69 -28.00 18.96
N ALA A 785 26.22 -27.02 19.73
CA ALA A 785 26.25 -25.60 19.32
C ALA A 785 27.68 -25.13 19.06
N ARG A 786 28.62 -25.53 19.90
CA ARG A 786 30.04 -25.19 19.74
C ARG A 786 30.62 -25.82 18.46
N ASP A 787 30.41 -27.13 18.20
CA ASP A 787 30.84 -27.79 16.96
C ASP A 787 30.31 -27.06 15.71
N ARG A 788 29.03 -26.66 15.73
CA ARG A 788 28.42 -25.91 14.60
C ARG A 788 29.02 -24.51 14.44
N ALA A 789 29.28 -23.79 15.53
CA ALA A 789 29.89 -22.49 15.52
C ALA A 789 31.34 -22.50 15.00
N GLU A 790 32.13 -23.49 15.43
CA GLU A 790 33.51 -23.67 14.97
C GLU A 790 33.57 -24.03 13.48
N ARG A 791 32.67 -24.89 12.99
CA ARG A 791 32.55 -25.21 11.55
C ARG A 791 32.12 -24.02 10.70
N PHE A 792 31.21 -23.21 11.21
CA PHE A 792 30.76 -21.99 10.54
C PHE A 792 31.90 -20.95 10.51
N GLY A 793 32.63 -20.82 11.61
CA GLY A 793 33.92 -20.11 11.68
C GLY A 793 33.82 -18.62 11.93
N THR A 794 32.61 -18.02 12.16
CA THR A 794 32.50 -16.61 12.50
C THR A 794 32.86 -16.35 13.96
N ARG A 795 33.43 -15.17 14.22
CA ARG A 795 33.77 -14.76 15.58
C ARG A 795 32.55 -14.63 16.48
N THR A 796 31.46 -14.14 15.93
CA THR A 796 30.19 -14.03 16.64
C THR A 796 29.67 -15.40 17.06
N ALA A 797 29.60 -16.35 16.13
CA ALA A 797 29.07 -17.69 16.42
C ALA A 797 29.85 -18.40 17.52
N ILE A 798 31.20 -18.38 17.44
CA ILE A 798 32.08 -19.00 18.42
C ILE A 798 31.92 -18.34 19.79
N GLY A 799 31.92 -17.02 19.87
CA GLY A 799 31.77 -16.28 21.13
C GLY A 799 30.42 -16.58 21.83
N VAL A 800 29.32 -16.61 21.07
CA VAL A 800 27.98 -16.93 21.61
C VAL A 800 27.92 -18.36 22.11
N ALA A 801 28.51 -19.33 21.40
CA ALA A 801 28.55 -20.73 21.82
C ALA A 801 29.41 -20.92 23.09
N LEU A 802 30.53 -20.18 23.21
CA LEU A 802 31.37 -20.17 24.43
C LEU A 802 30.61 -19.59 25.63
N CYS A 803 29.87 -18.50 25.46
CA CYS A 803 29.00 -17.97 26.52
C CYS A 803 27.94 -18.98 26.95
N THR A 804 27.39 -19.77 26.03
CA THR A 804 26.45 -20.83 26.37
C THR A 804 27.12 -21.96 27.15
N SER A 805 28.31 -22.40 26.74
CA SER A 805 29.08 -23.41 27.49
C SER A 805 29.45 -22.93 28.88
N ALA A 806 29.82 -21.66 29.03
CA ALA A 806 30.15 -21.03 30.29
C ALA A 806 28.95 -20.99 31.28
N ALA A 807 27.74 -20.77 30.75
CA ALA A 807 26.53 -20.71 31.54
C ALA A 807 26.16 -22.10 32.19
N LEU A 808 26.72 -23.19 31.64
CA LEU A 808 26.55 -24.56 32.14
C LEU A 808 27.75 -25.07 32.96
N THR A 809 28.73 -24.20 33.20
CA THR A 809 30.01 -24.54 33.84
C THR A 809 30.18 -23.69 35.08
N GLU A 810 30.68 -24.27 36.15
CA GLU A 810 30.93 -23.54 37.40
C GLU A 810 32.45 -23.22 37.64
N GLY A 811 32.67 -22.19 38.43
CA GLY A 811 34.01 -21.86 38.94
C GLY A 811 34.99 -21.30 37.89
N PRO A 812 36.29 -21.58 38.05
CA PRO A 812 37.34 -20.99 37.19
C PRO A 812 37.20 -21.33 35.71
N ALA A 813 36.72 -22.51 35.38
CA ALA A 813 36.48 -22.95 33.99
C ALA A 813 35.45 -22.08 33.25
N ALA A 814 34.40 -21.64 33.94
CA ALA A 814 33.41 -20.71 33.36
C ALA A 814 34.07 -19.37 33.04
N VAL A 815 34.97 -18.86 33.92
CA VAL A 815 35.69 -17.60 33.71
C VAL A 815 36.63 -17.70 32.49
N GLU A 816 37.30 -18.83 32.32
CA GLU A 816 38.18 -19.06 31.15
C GLU A 816 37.39 -19.07 29.85
N LEU A 817 36.25 -19.77 29.80
CA LEU A 817 35.36 -19.80 28.64
C LEU A 817 34.82 -18.41 28.30
N LEU A 818 34.45 -17.61 29.30
CA LEU A 818 33.97 -16.25 29.08
C LEU A 818 35.07 -15.28 28.63
N ALA A 819 36.31 -15.44 29.13
CA ALA A 819 37.44 -14.67 28.64
C ALA A 819 37.73 -14.97 27.16
N GLU A 820 37.70 -16.25 26.78
CA GLU A 820 37.81 -16.67 25.37
C GLU A 820 36.66 -16.09 24.52
N ALA A 821 35.41 -16.15 25.01
CA ALA A 821 34.24 -15.56 24.35
C ALA A 821 34.41 -14.06 24.11
N VAL A 822 34.87 -13.30 25.10
CA VAL A 822 35.14 -11.87 24.98
C VAL A 822 36.21 -11.63 23.91
N THR A 823 37.30 -12.40 23.86
CA THR A 823 38.34 -12.28 22.85
C THR A 823 37.81 -12.47 21.43
N HIS A 824 36.95 -13.47 21.22
CA HIS A 824 36.32 -13.67 19.92
C HIS A 824 35.39 -12.51 19.56
N LEU A 825 34.54 -12.07 20.50
CA LEU A 825 33.55 -11.03 20.26
C LEU A 825 34.14 -9.63 20.11
N GLU A 826 35.33 -9.34 20.67
CA GLU A 826 36.06 -8.11 20.38
C GLU A 826 36.54 -8.00 18.92
N ALA A 827 36.70 -9.14 18.27
CA ALA A 827 37.04 -9.20 16.84
C ALA A 827 35.79 -9.39 15.94
N SER A 828 34.59 -9.32 16.52
CA SER A 828 33.30 -9.44 15.84
C SER A 828 32.70 -8.05 15.58
N PRO A 829 31.91 -7.87 14.52
CA PRO A 829 31.17 -6.64 14.28
C PRO A 829 29.89 -6.49 15.16
N CYS A 830 29.58 -7.47 16.01
CA CYS A 830 28.32 -7.58 16.75
C CYS A 830 28.48 -7.06 18.21
N THR A 831 28.28 -5.78 18.42
CA THR A 831 28.55 -5.09 19.71
C THR A 831 27.65 -5.56 20.84
N TYR A 832 26.39 -5.90 20.56
CA TYR A 832 25.46 -6.40 21.60
C TYR A 832 25.94 -7.74 22.20
N GLU A 833 26.37 -8.67 21.38
CA GLU A 833 26.88 -9.97 21.82
C GLU A 833 28.18 -9.80 22.67
N LEU A 834 29.03 -8.83 22.30
CA LEU A 834 30.18 -8.45 23.11
C LEU A 834 29.76 -7.87 24.47
N ALA A 835 28.76 -7.00 24.50
CA ALA A 835 28.23 -6.46 25.76
C ALA A 835 27.73 -7.57 26.69
N VAL A 836 26.99 -8.54 26.15
CA VAL A 836 26.52 -9.73 26.90
C VAL A 836 27.70 -10.50 27.49
N ALA A 837 28.68 -10.85 26.65
CA ALA A 837 29.85 -11.62 27.12
C ALA A 837 30.65 -10.89 28.20
N ARG A 838 30.84 -9.58 28.08
CA ARG A 838 31.54 -8.78 29.08
C ARG A 838 30.82 -8.68 30.41
N VAL A 839 29.47 -8.56 30.37
CA VAL A 839 28.65 -8.57 31.60
C VAL A 839 28.73 -9.95 32.27
N GLU A 840 28.59 -11.03 31.52
CA GLU A 840 28.69 -12.40 32.05
C GLU A 840 30.08 -12.66 32.63
N TYR A 841 31.15 -12.28 31.90
CA TYR A 841 32.52 -12.40 32.38
C TYR A 841 32.74 -11.59 33.65
N GLY A 842 32.26 -10.34 33.67
CA GLY A 842 32.38 -9.47 34.84
C GLY A 842 31.67 -10.00 36.08
N ILE A 843 30.52 -10.68 35.91
CA ILE A 843 29.81 -11.35 36.99
C ILE A 843 30.58 -12.57 37.48
N ALA A 844 31.00 -13.46 36.57
CA ALA A 844 31.70 -14.69 36.92
C ALA A 844 33.07 -14.43 37.56
N ALA A 845 33.85 -13.51 36.99
CA ALA A 845 35.16 -13.09 37.46
C ALA A 845 35.12 -12.07 38.63
N ARG A 846 33.93 -11.58 39.01
CA ARG A 846 33.75 -10.48 39.95
C ARG A 846 34.60 -9.25 39.62
N SER A 847 34.70 -8.95 38.31
CA SER A 847 35.54 -7.86 37.76
C SER A 847 34.70 -6.58 37.59
N ALA A 848 34.85 -5.62 38.50
CA ALA A 848 34.21 -4.31 38.36
C ALA A 848 34.59 -3.53 37.09
N PRO A 849 35.84 -3.59 36.60
CA PRO A 849 36.23 -2.97 35.32
C PRO A 849 35.48 -3.56 34.13
N ASP A 850 35.29 -4.88 34.05
CA ASP A 850 34.61 -5.55 32.93
C ASP A 850 33.11 -5.33 33.00
N LEU A 851 32.51 -5.35 34.20
CA LEU A 851 31.12 -4.95 34.41
C LEU A 851 30.87 -3.50 33.96
N GLY A 852 31.82 -2.58 34.28
CA GLY A 852 31.77 -1.20 33.85
C GLY A 852 31.77 -1.05 32.31
N ARG A 853 32.68 -1.76 31.64
CA ARG A 853 32.75 -1.79 30.17
C ARG A 853 31.51 -2.42 29.55
N GLY A 854 31.04 -3.56 30.08
CA GLY A 854 29.85 -4.22 29.64
C GLY A 854 28.60 -3.35 29.77
N ARG A 855 28.47 -2.57 30.87
CA ARG A 855 27.37 -1.62 31.06
C ARG A 855 27.39 -0.51 30.02
N VAL A 856 28.55 0.10 29.75
CA VAL A 856 28.69 1.15 28.73
C VAL A 856 28.29 0.64 27.36
N LEU A 857 28.79 -0.53 26.95
CA LEU A 857 28.40 -1.14 25.69
C LEU A 857 26.92 -1.45 25.62
N ALA A 858 26.30 -1.92 26.69
CA ALA A 858 24.87 -2.19 26.76
C ALA A 858 24.03 -0.89 26.60
N GLU A 859 24.46 0.20 27.25
CA GLU A 859 23.85 1.53 27.10
C GLU A 859 23.99 2.07 25.67
N GLU A 860 25.18 1.95 25.06
CA GLU A 860 25.42 2.34 23.66
C GLU A 860 24.56 1.53 22.67
N CYS A 861 24.35 0.25 22.96
CA CYS A 861 23.46 -0.60 22.16
C CYS A 861 21.94 -0.28 22.36
N GLY A 862 21.57 0.37 23.43
CA GLY A 862 20.17 0.51 23.85
C GLY A 862 19.60 -0.80 24.46
N ALA A 863 20.47 -1.62 25.06
CA ALA A 863 20.12 -2.86 25.75
C ALA A 863 19.83 -2.59 27.24
N ASP A 864 18.68 -1.96 27.52
CA ASP A 864 18.29 -1.43 28.83
C ASP A 864 18.32 -2.49 29.93
N GLY A 865 17.78 -3.69 29.64
CA GLY A 865 17.77 -4.81 30.58
C GLY A 865 19.17 -5.32 30.93
N LEU A 866 20.09 -5.36 29.96
CA LEU A 866 21.47 -5.76 30.17
C LEU A 866 22.28 -4.72 30.95
N ALA A 867 22.06 -3.42 30.66
CA ALA A 867 22.69 -2.32 31.37
C ALA A 867 22.28 -2.30 32.84
N GLU A 868 21.02 -2.53 33.15
CA GLU A 868 20.50 -2.63 34.52
C GLU A 868 21.06 -3.87 35.25
N ARG A 869 21.16 -5.01 34.61
CA ARG A 869 21.80 -6.21 35.17
C ARG A 869 23.27 -5.96 35.53
N ALA A 870 24.03 -5.29 34.65
CA ALA A 870 25.41 -4.91 34.91
C ALA A 870 25.52 -3.90 36.07
N ARG A 871 24.62 -2.93 36.19
CA ARG A 871 24.56 -1.98 37.29
C ARG A 871 24.35 -2.68 38.63
N LEU A 872 23.35 -3.58 38.71
CA LEU A 872 23.07 -4.33 39.93
C LEU A 872 24.26 -5.22 40.32
N ALA A 873 24.94 -5.85 39.36
CA ALA A 873 26.13 -6.66 39.64
C ALA A 873 27.31 -5.80 40.17
N LEU A 874 27.49 -4.57 39.65
CA LEU A 874 28.49 -3.59 40.13
C LEU A 874 28.23 -3.18 41.59
N GLU A 875 26.99 -2.98 41.98
CA GLU A 875 26.59 -2.67 43.37
C GLU A 875 26.93 -3.83 44.29
N GLY A 876 26.60 -5.07 43.87
CA GLY A 876 26.93 -6.28 44.63
C GLY A 876 28.45 -6.47 44.85
N THR A 877 29.29 -6.14 43.87
CA THR A 877 30.76 -6.22 44.00
C THR A 877 31.32 -5.17 44.95
N ARG A 878 30.73 -3.97 45.02
CA ARG A 878 31.14 -2.89 45.94
C ARG A 878 30.78 -3.19 47.41
N THR A 879 29.62 -3.80 47.66
CA THR A 879 29.19 -4.19 49.02
C THR A 879 30.01 -5.36 49.53
N ALA A 880 30.43 -6.32 48.70
CA ALA A 880 31.32 -7.42 49.08
C ALA A 880 32.77 -6.93 49.38
N GLY A 881 33.27 -5.93 48.67
CA GLY A 881 34.59 -5.34 48.90
C GLY A 881 34.66 -4.41 50.13
N GLY A 882 33.55 -3.73 50.46
CA GLY A 882 33.47 -2.84 51.67
C GLY A 882 33.39 -3.59 52.99
N GLY A 883 32.98 -4.86 53.01
CA GLY A 883 32.92 -5.68 54.23
C GLY A 883 34.29 -6.25 54.72
N ALA A 884 35.31 -6.21 53.87
CA ALA A 884 36.64 -6.74 54.18
C ALA A 884 37.63 -5.72 54.84
N VAL A 885 37.29 -4.42 54.82
CA VAL A 885 38.19 -3.37 55.34
C VAL A 885 37.90 -3.02 56.82
N HIS A 886 36.85 -3.56 57.41
CA HIS A 886 36.49 -3.27 58.85
C HIS A 886 36.72 -4.46 59.80
N ARG A 887 37.65 -5.39 59.52
CA ARG A 887 38.08 -6.40 60.50
C ARG A 887 39.60 -6.55 60.53
N GLN A 888 40.30 -5.45 60.77
CA GLN A 888 41.62 -5.42 61.30
C GLN A 888 41.78 -4.05 62.03
N ASP A 889 41.29 -4.01 63.26
CA ASP A 889 41.84 -3.26 64.39
C ASP A 889 41.42 -3.91 65.69
#